data_09b063501840f1dce984bdaf4bcb6ea5
#
_entry.id   09b063501840f1dce984bdaf4bcb6ea5
#
_cell.length_a   1.000
_cell.length_b   1.000
_cell.length_c   1.000
_cell.angle_alpha   90.00
_cell.angle_beta   90.00
_cell.angle_gamma   90.00
#
_symmetry.space_group_name_H-M   'P 1'
#
loop_
_entity.id
_entity.type
_entity.pdbx_description
1 polymer ?
#
loop_
_entity_poly.entity_id
_entity_poly.type
_entity_poly.pdbx_seq_one_letter_code
_entity_poly.pdbx_strand_id
1 'polypeptide(L)'
;MTQDDGAKNVQDTASADDKRDMFMQIMEMTFTSHDAAYDFYNSYARDNGFSIRKNKVRYSKTESRHMRYRRFVCSRQGKRDSKLLTEEGHSRRLRAETRCFCEAHLTVKLDQKRGVWYVESFEDKHSHMLAGPDEVPFLWSHRKIKEYQKHEIMSMGAAGIRIHDMMDSFISKHVWYGGVGFTRREIYNLCAREKRKLLSKGDAATAIGIMASRKQRDPSFFFEYKLDKEGHLNRMFWCDSQSRHDYEDFGDVLVFDSTYKMNRYGMPFIPFVGLNNHRKTTVFGCAIVSDETEETYVWLLQTFLRSMCQKMPKSVITDADAAMIKAIREVLPDVWHRICTWHIEKNMKIHLSHKSLKEFRTLLYYSTSTATFEERWHAFSKRWQSEKTVTWLRRMYKKRRLWAAAYLTEGFWLGMKSNQRSESLNSCLHLHLDGEMTLVDMILHYENAVVRIRENEARDDCTASQSLPVPVTSSRELEIAASHVFTPANFYMLQADLRKIGGMEIVEIKLGDGSQQYIVAWKNNRKSRFWVEYTPVNSAETIRCSCRRMIRKGLPCKHIFHVLKYLNISEIPKCLVLVRFTKDARLGLPARRTSDLLGFGWTGAAERMKYSQVSVLASEAMHAACKHPTLWDQLQESLKTVIAKSHEYDQLKENLSKKTADLSTCAIEYVDDGEGNIVEVHDPIKVSTKGATKVDENRPMSKNGRPLSYDEIRIRCGACKLLGHTKRSKKCKLNKK
;
A
#
# COMPACT_ATOMS: atom_id res chain seq x y z
N MET A 1 33.82 -5.31 -54.69
CA MET A 1 34.32 -6.65 -54.30
C MET A 1 33.64 -6.89 -52.96
N THR A 2 32.42 -7.34 -52.98
CA THR A 2 31.88 -8.73 -52.96
C THR A 2 32.52 -9.61 -51.89
N GLN A 3 31.82 -9.81 -50.79
CA GLN A 3 31.59 -11.16 -50.27
C GLN A 3 30.31 -11.14 -49.41
N ASP A 4 29.35 -11.77 -49.98
CA ASP A 4 28.08 -12.22 -49.50
C ASP A 4 28.37 -13.56 -48.77
N ASP A 5 28.14 -13.66 -47.48
CA ASP A 5 28.21 -14.94 -46.75
C ASP A 5 26.86 -15.22 -46.10
N GLY A 6 26.10 -16.06 -46.81
CA GLY A 6 24.81 -16.56 -46.46
C GLY A 6 24.79 -17.33 -45.16
N ALA A 7 23.96 -16.84 -44.25
CA ALA A 7 23.46 -17.62 -43.11
C ALA A 7 22.56 -18.75 -43.64
N LYS A 8 23.13 -19.94 -43.85
CA LYS A 8 22.41 -21.16 -44.15
C LYS A 8 21.50 -21.54 -42.98
N ASN A 9 20.21 -21.54 -43.26
CA ASN A 9 19.14 -22.08 -42.46
C ASN A 9 19.42 -23.55 -42.09
N VAL A 10 19.67 -23.84 -40.82
CA VAL A 10 19.73 -25.21 -40.30
C VAL A 10 18.35 -25.71 -40.01
N GLN A 11 17.56 -25.97 -41.07
CA GLN A 11 16.28 -26.66 -41.02
C GLN A 11 16.10 -27.40 -42.37
N ASP A 12 16.64 -28.59 -42.47
CA ASP A 12 16.14 -29.69 -43.30
C ASP A 12 17.16 -30.86 -43.31
N THR A 13 17.16 -31.65 -42.21
CA THR A 13 17.92 -32.91 -42.17
C THR A 13 17.08 -34.13 -41.78
N ALA A 14 15.77 -34.01 -41.66
CA ALA A 14 14.89 -35.18 -41.59
C ALA A 14 14.71 -35.73 -43.02
N SER A 15 15.09 -37.00 -43.27
CA SER A 15 14.90 -37.66 -44.53
C SER A 15 13.41 -37.74 -44.88
N ALA A 16 13.08 -37.90 -46.16
CA ALA A 16 11.65 -38.08 -46.58
C ALA A 16 11.03 -39.31 -45.89
N ASP A 17 11.87 -40.29 -45.56
CA ASP A 17 11.45 -41.52 -44.87
C ASP A 17 11.13 -41.22 -43.39
N ASP A 18 11.95 -40.41 -42.68
CA ASP A 18 11.66 -40.02 -41.30
C ASP A 18 10.33 -39.25 -41.16
N LYS A 19 10.02 -38.39 -42.12
CA LYS A 19 8.73 -37.66 -42.14
C LYS A 19 7.53 -38.58 -42.39
N ARG A 20 7.72 -39.60 -43.23
CA ARG A 20 6.74 -40.62 -43.51
C ARG A 20 6.44 -41.50 -42.31
N ASP A 21 7.50 -41.94 -41.62
CA ASP A 21 7.38 -42.77 -40.43
C ASP A 21 6.70 -41.99 -39.27
N MET A 22 7.04 -40.73 -39.05
CA MET A 22 6.39 -39.87 -38.10
C MET A 22 4.87 -39.66 -38.45
N PHE A 23 4.54 -39.46 -39.71
CA PHE A 23 3.16 -39.36 -40.17
C PHE A 23 2.36 -40.62 -39.82
N MET A 24 2.91 -41.79 -40.14
CA MET A 24 2.28 -43.08 -39.84
C MET A 24 2.08 -43.30 -38.35
N GLN A 25 3.11 -42.98 -37.53
CA GLN A 25 3.02 -43.05 -36.07
C GLN A 25 1.87 -42.14 -35.53
N ILE A 26 1.74 -40.92 -36.02
CA ILE A 26 0.66 -40.01 -35.60
C ILE A 26 -0.71 -40.54 -35.99
N MET A 27 -0.85 -41.15 -37.19
CA MET A 27 -2.12 -41.72 -37.67
C MET A 27 -2.60 -42.92 -36.83
N GLU A 28 -1.69 -43.65 -36.23
CA GLU A 28 -1.97 -44.82 -35.38
C GLU A 28 -2.26 -44.44 -33.92
N MET A 29 -2.03 -43.18 -33.51
CA MET A 29 -2.21 -42.73 -32.14
C MET A 29 -3.64 -42.79 -31.67
N THR A 30 -3.82 -43.16 -30.42
CA THR A 30 -5.08 -43.09 -29.70
C THR A 30 -4.92 -42.26 -28.42
N PHE A 31 -6.00 -41.57 -28.00
CA PHE A 31 -5.98 -40.67 -26.84
C PHE A 31 -7.16 -41.01 -25.93
N THR A 32 -6.96 -40.79 -24.63
CA THR A 32 -8.00 -40.97 -23.60
C THR A 32 -9.09 -39.89 -23.70
N SER A 33 -8.76 -38.70 -24.22
CA SER A 33 -9.70 -37.60 -24.37
C SER A 33 -9.35 -36.73 -25.60
N HIS A 34 -10.31 -35.92 -26.08
CA HIS A 34 -10.03 -34.92 -27.11
C HIS A 34 -9.08 -33.80 -26.61
N ASP A 35 -9.01 -33.54 -25.30
CA ASP A 35 -8.08 -32.58 -24.76
C ASP A 35 -6.65 -33.15 -24.70
N ALA A 36 -6.49 -34.45 -24.43
CA ALA A 36 -5.18 -35.14 -24.58
C ALA A 36 -4.68 -35.06 -26.03
N ALA A 37 -5.58 -35.25 -27.03
CA ALA A 37 -5.24 -35.05 -28.43
C ALA A 37 -4.86 -33.60 -28.78
N TYR A 38 -5.52 -32.61 -28.13
CA TYR A 38 -5.18 -31.20 -28.28
C TYR A 38 -3.78 -30.92 -27.70
N ASP A 39 -3.47 -31.42 -26.51
CA ASP A 39 -2.21 -31.20 -25.87
C ASP A 39 -1.06 -31.84 -26.66
N PHE A 40 -1.25 -33.05 -27.16
CA PHE A 40 -0.32 -33.67 -28.10
C PHE A 40 -0.06 -32.78 -29.32
N TYR A 41 -1.13 -32.38 -30.06
CA TYR A 41 -0.99 -31.58 -31.28
C TYR A 41 -0.43 -30.17 -30.98
N ASN A 42 -0.70 -29.62 -29.80
CA ASN A 42 -0.11 -28.36 -29.40
C ASN A 42 1.39 -28.48 -29.05
N SER A 43 1.83 -29.62 -28.49
CA SER A 43 3.24 -29.90 -28.32
C SER A 43 3.95 -30.07 -29.67
N TYR A 44 3.38 -30.88 -30.56
CA TYR A 44 3.85 -31.04 -31.92
C TYR A 44 3.98 -29.69 -32.66
N ALA A 45 2.96 -28.84 -32.55
CA ALA A 45 2.97 -27.50 -33.13
C ALA A 45 4.05 -26.58 -32.54
N ARG A 46 4.35 -26.73 -31.25
CA ARG A 46 5.47 -25.99 -30.57
C ARG A 46 6.80 -26.39 -31.18
N ASP A 47 7.06 -27.67 -31.27
CA ASP A 47 8.30 -28.22 -31.79
C ASP A 47 8.53 -27.89 -33.26
N ASN A 48 7.44 -27.72 -34.01
CA ASN A 48 7.44 -27.38 -35.45
C ASN A 48 7.12 -25.89 -35.76
N GLY A 49 7.10 -25.01 -34.76
CA GLY A 49 7.03 -23.55 -34.97
C GLY A 49 5.70 -23.00 -35.48
N PHE A 50 4.55 -23.59 -35.11
CA PHE A 50 3.25 -23.03 -35.44
C PHE A 50 2.26 -23.02 -34.26
N SER A 51 1.16 -22.33 -34.41
CA SER A 51 0.12 -22.20 -33.37
C SER A 51 -1.16 -22.87 -33.84
N ILE A 52 -1.90 -23.52 -32.95
CA ILE A 52 -3.12 -24.24 -33.28
C ILE A 52 -4.36 -23.57 -32.65
N ARG A 53 -5.54 -23.94 -33.18
CA ARG A 53 -6.84 -23.55 -32.61
C ARG A 53 -7.85 -24.69 -32.75
N LYS A 54 -8.78 -24.74 -31.80
CA LYS A 54 -9.94 -25.64 -31.85
C LYS A 54 -10.87 -25.13 -32.94
N ASN A 55 -11.31 -26.05 -33.86
CA ASN A 55 -12.18 -25.73 -34.99
C ASN A 55 -13.48 -26.52 -34.88
N LYS A 56 -13.80 -27.38 -35.85
CA LYS A 56 -15.09 -28.09 -35.91
C LYS A 56 -15.27 -29.08 -34.76
N VAL A 57 -16.49 -29.14 -34.23
CA VAL A 57 -16.95 -30.10 -33.25
C VAL A 57 -18.25 -30.73 -33.73
N ARG A 58 -18.42 -32.04 -33.48
CA ARG A 58 -19.70 -32.73 -33.70
C ARG A 58 -20.08 -33.51 -32.46
N TYR A 59 -21.33 -33.43 -32.09
CA TYR A 59 -21.91 -34.13 -30.94
C TYR A 59 -22.79 -35.30 -31.41
N SER A 60 -23.09 -36.25 -30.51
CA SER A 60 -24.09 -37.28 -30.74
C SER A 60 -25.47 -36.65 -30.94
N LYS A 61 -26.36 -37.36 -31.65
CA LYS A 61 -27.78 -36.97 -31.84
C LYS A 61 -28.67 -37.39 -30.66
N THR A 62 -28.11 -38.10 -29.64
CA THR A 62 -28.82 -38.56 -28.43
C THR A 62 -28.98 -37.42 -27.43
N GLU A 63 -29.96 -37.53 -26.50
CA GLU A 63 -30.26 -36.54 -25.48
C GLU A 63 -29.04 -36.18 -24.59
N SER A 64 -28.15 -37.14 -24.36
CA SER A 64 -26.86 -36.91 -23.72
C SER A 64 -25.81 -36.48 -24.76
N ARG A 65 -25.77 -35.20 -25.11
CA ARG A 65 -24.85 -34.60 -26.10
C ARG A 65 -23.38 -34.94 -25.86
N HIS A 66 -22.91 -36.12 -26.24
CA HIS A 66 -21.49 -36.50 -26.19
C HIS A 66 -20.74 -36.02 -27.43
N MET A 67 -19.54 -35.42 -27.18
CA MET A 67 -18.67 -35.03 -28.30
C MET A 67 -18.12 -36.30 -29.00
N ARG A 68 -18.23 -36.36 -30.30
CA ARG A 68 -17.79 -37.52 -31.11
C ARG A 68 -16.71 -37.22 -32.14
N TYR A 69 -16.47 -35.93 -32.38
CA TYR A 69 -15.54 -35.46 -33.40
C TYR A 69 -14.97 -34.11 -32.99
N ARG A 70 -13.65 -33.96 -33.12
CA ARG A 70 -12.94 -32.70 -32.91
C ARG A 70 -11.85 -32.49 -33.94
N ARG A 71 -11.79 -31.27 -34.54
CA ARG A 71 -10.73 -30.88 -35.46
C ARG A 71 -9.92 -29.73 -34.85
N PHE A 72 -8.62 -29.90 -34.83
CA PHE A 72 -7.63 -28.90 -34.47
C PHE A 72 -6.91 -28.46 -35.71
N VAL A 73 -6.67 -27.17 -35.90
CA VAL A 73 -6.13 -26.64 -37.15
C VAL A 73 -5.04 -25.60 -36.83
N CYS A 74 -4.14 -25.40 -37.79
CA CYS A 74 -3.21 -24.28 -37.71
C CYS A 74 -3.97 -22.96 -37.50
N SER A 75 -3.46 -22.07 -36.69
CA SER A 75 -4.09 -20.75 -36.39
C SER A 75 -4.32 -19.91 -37.66
N ARG A 76 -3.49 -20.14 -38.70
CA ARG A 76 -3.57 -19.44 -39.99
C ARG A 76 -4.49 -20.11 -41.01
N GLN A 77 -5.24 -21.16 -40.64
CA GLN A 77 -6.21 -21.83 -41.52
C GLN A 77 -7.39 -20.90 -41.85
N GLY A 78 -7.86 -20.99 -43.09
CA GLY A 78 -9.07 -20.32 -43.60
C GLY A 78 -8.84 -18.86 -43.95
N LYS A 79 -9.95 -18.12 -44.16
CA LYS A 79 -10.00 -16.70 -44.51
C LYS A 79 -10.71 -15.91 -43.43
N ARG A 80 -10.43 -14.63 -43.32
CA ARG A 80 -11.21 -13.72 -42.49
C ARG A 80 -12.60 -13.53 -43.10
N ASP A 81 -13.62 -13.44 -42.27
CA ASP A 81 -14.97 -13.15 -42.68
C ASP A 81 -15.04 -11.73 -43.30
N SER A 82 -15.56 -11.62 -44.53
CA SER A 82 -15.69 -10.35 -45.24
C SER A 82 -16.57 -9.34 -44.50
N LYS A 83 -17.55 -9.81 -43.72
CA LYS A 83 -18.40 -8.99 -42.87
C LYS A 83 -17.62 -8.23 -41.77
N LEU A 84 -16.42 -8.69 -41.43
CA LEU A 84 -15.53 -8.06 -40.44
C LEU A 84 -14.49 -7.12 -41.09
N LEU A 85 -14.57 -6.89 -42.40
CA LEU A 85 -13.64 -6.04 -43.14
C LEU A 85 -14.20 -4.63 -43.42
N THR A 86 -15.48 -4.39 -43.19
CA THR A 86 -16.10 -3.07 -43.32
C THR A 86 -15.81 -2.21 -42.15
N GLU A 87 -15.34 -0.97 -42.37
CA GLU A 87 -15.00 0.00 -41.27
C GLU A 87 -16.26 0.55 -40.56
N GLU A 88 -17.44 0.40 -41.18
CA GLU A 88 -18.69 0.86 -40.60
C GLU A 88 -19.06 0.09 -39.32
N GLY A 89 -19.09 0.79 -38.20
CA GLY A 89 -19.48 0.24 -36.90
C GLY A 89 -18.33 -0.25 -36.01
N HIS A 90 -17.08 -0.18 -36.42
CA HIS A 90 -15.94 -0.57 -35.53
C HIS A 90 -15.33 0.61 -34.79
N SER A 91 -15.44 0.59 -33.48
CA SER A 91 -14.81 1.58 -32.59
C SER A 91 -13.28 1.41 -32.46
N ARG A 92 -12.68 0.35 -33.01
CA ARG A 92 -11.25 0.01 -32.90
C ARG A 92 -10.65 -0.35 -34.25
N ARG A 93 -9.37 0.01 -34.45
CA ARG A 93 -8.59 -0.40 -35.60
C ARG A 93 -8.64 -1.90 -35.81
N LEU A 94 -8.89 -2.33 -37.06
CA LEU A 94 -8.89 -3.75 -37.44
C LEU A 94 -7.51 -4.39 -37.17
N ARG A 95 -7.51 -5.61 -36.68
CA ARG A 95 -6.28 -6.39 -36.48
C ARG A 95 -5.70 -6.82 -37.82
N ALA A 96 -4.38 -6.96 -37.89
CA ALA A 96 -3.71 -7.48 -39.08
C ALA A 96 -4.27 -8.84 -39.50
N GLU A 97 -4.30 -9.10 -40.78
CA GLU A 97 -4.69 -10.40 -41.36
C GLU A 97 -3.65 -11.46 -41.05
N THR A 98 -4.06 -12.57 -40.48
CA THR A 98 -3.17 -13.68 -40.09
C THR A 98 -3.56 -14.99 -40.78
N ARG A 99 -4.73 -15.08 -41.38
CA ARG A 99 -5.20 -16.29 -42.03
C ARG A 99 -4.78 -16.32 -43.50
N CYS A 100 -4.21 -17.44 -43.93
CA CYS A 100 -3.65 -17.63 -45.28
C CYS A 100 -4.00 -19.00 -45.89
N PHE A 101 -5.16 -19.54 -45.56
CA PHE A 101 -5.66 -20.83 -46.06
C PHE A 101 -4.78 -22.04 -45.73
N CYS A 102 -3.99 -21.99 -44.66
CA CYS A 102 -3.16 -23.12 -44.23
C CYS A 102 -4.03 -24.38 -44.03
N GLU A 103 -3.60 -25.52 -44.54
CA GLU A 103 -4.33 -26.79 -44.50
C GLU A 103 -3.97 -27.68 -43.32
N ALA A 104 -2.88 -27.39 -42.64
CA ALA A 104 -2.38 -28.18 -41.52
C ALA A 104 -3.41 -28.37 -40.40
N HIS A 105 -3.69 -29.63 -40.05
CA HIS A 105 -4.69 -29.98 -39.04
C HIS A 105 -4.49 -31.38 -38.46
N LEU A 106 -5.07 -31.60 -37.28
CA LEU A 106 -5.32 -32.93 -36.69
C LEU A 106 -6.82 -33.06 -36.42
N THR A 107 -7.41 -34.16 -36.89
CA THR A 107 -8.79 -34.51 -36.63
C THR A 107 -8.87 -35.79 -35.84
N VAL A 108 -9.62 -35.76 -34.71
CA VAL A 108 -9.85 -36.95 -33.88
C VAL A 108 -11.31 -37.28 -33.74
N LYS A 109 -11.62 -38.57 -33.63
CA LYS A 109 -12.95 -39.12 -33.54
C LYS A 109 -13.04 -40.15 -32.42
N LEU A 110 -14.18 -40.18 -31.72
CA LEU A 110 -14.40 -41.11 -30.62
C LEU A 110 -14.84 -42.47 -31.17
N ASP A 111 -14.09 -43.50 -30.85
CA ASP A 111 -14.54 -44.89 -30.95
C ASP A 111 -15.38 -45.20 -29.71
N GLN A 112 -16.71 -45.29 -29.91
CA GLN A 112 -17.66 -45.55 -28.82
C GLN A 112 -17.54 -46.93 -28.20
N LYS A 113 -17.04 -47.92 -28.97
CA LYS A 113 -16.90 -49.28 -28.45
C LYS A 113 -15.70 -49.41 -27.53
N ARG A 114 -14.59 -48.73 -27.86
CA ARG A 114 -13.33 -48.79 -27.12
C ARG A 114 -13.18 -47.63 -26.11
N GLY A 115 -14.02 -46.58 -26.19
CA GLY A 115 -13.93 -45.41 -25.32
C GLY A 115 -12.71 -44.52 -25.57
N VAL A 116 -12.02 -44.69 -26.70
CA VAL A 116 -10.79 -43.98 -27.04
C VAL A 116 -10.97 -43.05 -28.23
N TRP A 117 -10.19 -42.00 -28.27
CA TRP A 117 -10.12 -41.06 -29.40
C TRP A 117 -9.02 -41.48 -30.35
N TYR A 118 -9.29 -41.73 -31.59
CA TYR A 118 -8.32 -42.09 -32.65
C TYR A 118 -8.17 -40.95 -33.65
N VAL A 119 -7.03 -40.90 -34.33
CA VAL A 119 -6.74 -39.91 -35.39
C VAL A 119 -7.49 -40.33 -36.67
N GLU A 120 -8.40 -39.49 -37.12
CA GLU A 120 -9.14 -39.67 -38.39
C GLU A 120 -8.38 -39.08 -39.57
N SER A 121 -7.71 -37.94 -39.39
CA SER A 121 -6.86 -37.31 -40.41
C SER A 121 -5.80 -36.43 -39.80
N PHE A 122 -4.64 -36.41 -40.39
CA PHE A 122 -3.52 -35.52 -40.05
C PHE A 122 -2.97 -34.92 -41.34
N GLU A 123 -2.69 -33.61 -41.34
CA GLU A 123 -2.08 -32.88 -42.45
C GLU A 123 -1.04 -31.91 -41.87
N ASP A 124 0.17 -32.04 -42.35
CA ASP A 124 1.33 -31.27 -41.86
C ASP A 124 1.81 -30.17 -42.84
N LYS A 125 1.14 -30.06 -43.99
CA LYS A 125 1.54 -29.09 -45.01
C LYS A 125 1.12 -27.67 -44.61
N HIS A 126 2.11 -26.78 -44.48
CA HIS A 126 1.92 -25.38 -44.19
C HIS A 126 2.10 -24.49 -45.41
N SER A 127 1.19 -23.52 -45.61
CA SER A 127 1.26 -22.53 -46.70
C SER A 127 1.93 -21.20 -46.25
N HIS A 128 2.64 -21.22 -45.15
CA HIS A 128 3.30 -20.04 -44.56
C HIS A 128 4.63 -20.43 -43.89
N MET A 129 5.49 -19.47 -43.63
CA MET A 129 6.72 -19.67 -42.84
C MET A 129 6.37 -20.10 -41.43
N LEU A 130 7.11 -21.04 -40.87
CA LEU A 130 7.04 -21.48 -39.48
C LEU A 130 7.88 -20.55 -38.64
N ALA A 131 7.51 -20.41 -37.36
CA ALA A 131 8.22 -19.57 -36.41
C ALA A 131 9.53 -20.26 -35.95
N GLY A 132 10.58 -19.49 -35.82
CA GLY A 132 11.82 -19.98 -35.23
C GLY A 132 11.69 -20.26 -33.71
N PRO A 133 12.63 -21.02 -33.13
CA PRO A 133 12.59 -21.39 -31.70
C PRO A 133 12.36 -20.20 -30.77
N ASP A 134 12.98 -19.06 -31.05
CA ASP A 134 12.85 -17.84 -30.25
C ASP A 134 11.48 -17.14 -30.40
N GLU A 135 10.75 -17.41 -31.46
CA GLU A 135 9.44 -16.81 -31.74
C GLU A 135 8.28 -17.69 -31.24
N VAL A 136 8.47 -19.00 -31.13
CA VAL A 136 7.48 -19.97 -30.66
C VAL A 136 6.80 -19.57 -29.35
N PRO A 137 7.51 -19.09 -28.32
CA PRO A 137 6.90 -18.66 -27.06
C PRO A 137 5.89 -17.51 -27.20
N PHE A 138 5.96 -16.75 -28.30
CA PHE A 138 5.02 -15.66 -28.59
C PHE A 138 3.79 -16.11 -29.36
N LEU A 139 3.74 -17.36 -29.80
CA LEU A 139 2.57 -17.92 -30.51
C LEU A 139 1.42 -18.17 -29.53
N TRP A 140 0.20 -17.87 -29.98
CA TRP A 140 -0.97 -17.79 -29.12
C TRP A 140 -1.28 -19.09 -28.35
N SER A 141 -1.22 -20.26 -28.99
CA SER A 141 -1.57 -21.55 -28.35
C SER A 141 -0.53 -22.02 -27.34
N HIS A 142 0.69 -21.47 -27.37
CA HIS A 142 1.79 -21.85 -26.48
C HIS A 142 1.89 -20.97 -25.25
N ARG A 143 1.04 -19.92 -25.16
CA ARG A 143 0.98 -19.01 -24.01
C ARG A 143 -0.05 -19.49 -23.00
N LYS A 144 0.40 -20.09 -21.91
CA LYS A 144 -0.46 -20.59 -20.82
C LYS A 144 0.21 -20.33 -19.48
N ILE A 145 -0.48 -19.62 -18.60
CA ILE A 145 -0.08 -19.50 -17.20
C ILE A 145 -0.52 -20.78 -16.50
N LYS A 146 0.42 -21.52 -15.90
CA LYS A 146 0.16 -22.73 -15.11
C LYS A 146 -0.40 -22.34 -13.74
N GLU A 147 -1.10 -23.24 -13.04
CA GLU A 147 -1.74 -22.93 -11.75
C GLU A 147 -0.72 -22.48 -10.69
N TYR A 148 0.45 -23.10 -10.59
CA TYR A 148 1.49 -22.65 -9.66
C TYR A 148 1.99 -21.23 -9.98
N GLN A 149 2.15 -20.89 -11.27
CA GLN A 149 2.54 -19.55 -11.70
C GLN A 149 1.41 -18.53 -11.39
N LYS A 150 0.14 -18.95 -11.54
CA LYS A 150 -1.00 -18.13 -11.14
C LYS A 150 -0.95 -17.81 -9.65
N HIS A 151 -0.71 -18.80 -8.78
CA HIS A 151 -0.56 -18.58 -7.34
C HIS A 151 0.58 -17.60 -7.03
N GLU A 152 1.73 -17.76 -7.69
CA GLU A 152 2.89 -16.89 -7.51
C GLU A 152 2.59 -15.45 -7.97
N ILE A 153 2.01 -15.27 -9.17
CA ILE A 153 1.59 -13.95 -9.69
C ILE A 153 0.67 -13.24 -8.71
N MET A 154 -0.27 -13.97 -8.16
CA MET A 154 -1.25 -13.38 -7.28
C MET A 154 -0.65 -13.07 -5.90
N SER A 155 0.23 -13.91 -5.37
CA SER A 155 0.99 -13.62 -4.15
C SER A 155 1.84 -12.35 -4.30
N MET A 156 2.53 -12.20 -5.43
CA MET A 156 3.28 -10.98 -5.76
C MET A 156 2.35 -9.77 -5.85
N GLY A 157 1.15 -9.93 -6.45
CA GLY A 157 0.14 -8.88 -6.53
C GLY A 157 -0.36 -8.43 -5.16
N ALA A 158 -0.63 -9.37 -4.26
CA ALA A 158 -1.02 -9.08 -2.88
C ALA A 158 0.09 -8.34 -2.10
N ALA A 159 1.36 -8.63 -2.40
CA ALA A 159 2.51 -7.91 -1.86
C ALA A 159 2.73 -6.51 -2.47
N GLY A 160 1.94 -6.12 -3.48
CA GLY A 160 2.03 -4.82 -4.16
C GLY A 160 3.12 -4.74 -5.23
N ILE A 161 3.64 -5.88 -5.70
CA ILE A 161 4.63 -5.93 -6.78
C ILE A 161 3.94 -5.58 -8.10
N ARG A 162 4.55 -4.72 -8.89
CA ARG A 162 4.00 -4.28 -10.18
C ARG A 162 4.11 -5.40 -11.22
N ILE A 163 3.19 -5.45 -12.16
CA ILE A 163 3.13 -6.52 -13.18
C ILE A 163 4.41 -6.62 -14.04
N HIS A 164 5.09 -5.50 -14.31
CA HIS A 164 6.36 -5.55 -15.03
C HIS A 164 7.48 -6.17 -14.19
N ASP A 165 7.53 -5.88 -12.88
CA ASP A 165 8.51 -6.48 -11.97
C ASP A 165 8.22 -7.97 -11.75
N MET A 166 6.93 -8.39 -11.74
CA MET A 166 6.55 -9.80 -11.72
C MET A 166 7.11 -10.52 -12.94
N MET A 167 6.92 -9.96 -14.15
CA MET A 167 7.43 -10.56 -15.38
C MET A 167 8.95 -10.64 -15.39
N ASP A 168 9.63 -9.60 -14.92
CA ASP A 168 11.08 -9.57 -14.85
C ASP A 168 11.62 -10.63 -13.84
N SER A 169 10.89 -10.86 -12.73
CA SER A 169 11.17 -11.97 -11.80
C SER A 169 11.02 -13.33 -12.45
N PHE A 170 9.97 -13.58 -13.24
CA PHE A 170 9.81 -14.83 -13.97
C PHE A 170 10.90 -15.02 -15.03
N ILE A 171 11.28 -13.97 -15.77
CA ILE A 171 12.36 -14.04 -16.76
C ILE A 171 13.68 -14.41 -16.09
N SER A 172 13.99 -13.79 -14.94
CA SER A 172 15.20 -14.08 -14.17
C SER A 172 15.26 -15.55 -13.70
N LYS A 173 14.13 -16.13 -13.25
CA LYS A 173 14.05 -17.53 -12.83
C LYS A 173 14.20 -18.52 -13.99
N HIS A 174 13.75 -18.16 -15.18
CA HIS A 174 13.75 -19.02 -16.37
C HIS A 174 14.86 -18.70 -17.37
N VAL A 175 15.81 -17.83 -16.98
CA VAL A 175 16.98 -17.40 -17.77
C VAL A 175 16.62 -16.58 -19.02
N TRP A 176 15.45 -16.81 -19.66
CA TRP A 176 14.99 -16.06 -20.83
C TRP A 176 13.46 -16.15 -21.03
N TYR A 177 12.91 -15.35 -21.94
CA TYR A 177 11.46 -15.25 -22.19
C TYR A 177 10.77 -16.57 -22.56
N GLY A 178 11.42 -17.41 -23.36
CA GLY A 178 10.83 -18.65 -23.84
C GLY A 178 10.53 -19.67 -22.75
N GLY A 179 11.32 -19.69 -21.70
CA GLY A 179 11.11 -20.56 -20.55
C GLY A 179 9.89 -20.20 -19.71
N VAL A 180 9.42 -18.94 -19.75
CA VAL A 180 8.30 -18.45 -18.93
C VAL A 180 6.95 -19.00 -19.37
N GLY A 181 6.70 -19.11 -20.69
CA GLY A 181 5.48 -19.67 -21.26
C GLY A 181 4.28 -18.72 -21.32
N PHE A 182 4.45 -17.44 -21.01
CA PHE A 182 3.41 -16.39 -21.13
C PHE A 182 4.06 -15.00 -21.25
N THR A 183 3.25 -13.98 -21.59
CA THR A 183 3.70 -12.60 -21.72
C THR A 183 3.11 -11.72 -20.61
N ARG A 184 3.60 -10.48 -20.48
CA ARG A 184 3.02 -9.46 -19.56
C ARG A 184 1.52 -9.30 -19.76
N ARG A 185 1.03 -9.43 -20.99
CA ARG A 185 -0.39 -9.28 -21.31
C ARG A 185 -1.25 -10.37 -20.68
N GLU A 186 -0.75 -11.61 -20.63
CA GLU A 186 -1.45 -12.69 -19.95
C GLU A 186 -1.52 -12.46 -18.44
N ILE A 187 -0.48 -11.88 -17.82
CA ILE A 187 -0.53 -11.45 -16.39
C ILE A 187 -1.62 -10.38 -16.20
N TYR A 188 -1.64 -9.33 -17.05
CA TYR A 188 -2.69 -8.30 -16.99
C TYR A 188 -4.10 -8.92 -17.13
N ASN A 189 -4.28 -9.81 -18.08
CA ASN A 189 -5.57 -10.48 -18.32
C ASN A 189 -5.96 -11.37 -17.14
N LEU A 190 -5.00 -12.08 -16.54
CA LEU A 190 -5.24 -12.92 -15.36
C LEU A 190 -5.67 -12.04 -14.17
N CYS A 191 -4.89 -11.03 -13.83
CA CYS A 191 -5.21 -10.13 -12.72
C CYS A 191 -6.58 -9.46 -12.91
N ALA A 192 -6.88 -8.98 -14.13
CA ALA A 192 -8.16 -8.36 -14.44
C ALA A 192 -9.33 -9.34 -14.35
N ARG A 193 -9.12 -10.61 -14.70
CA ARG A 193 -10.14 -11.67 -14.60
C ARG A 193 -10.43 -12.02 -13.16
N GLU A 194 -9.39 -12.26 -12.36
CA GLU A 194 -9.53 -12.60 -10.93
C GLU A 194 -10.15 -11.43 -10.17
N LYS A 195 -9.75 -10.19 -10.47
CA LYS A 195 -10.36 -8.98 -9.91
C LYS A 195 -11.85 -8.87 -10.25
N ARG A 196 -12.25 -9.14 -11.50
CA ARG A 196 -13.67 -9.14 -11.89
C ARG A 196 -14.48 -10.22 -11.18
N LYS A 197 -13.89 -11.39 -10.91
CA LYS A 197 -14.55 -12.44 -10.11
C LYS A 197 -14.74 -11.97 -8.66
N LEU A 198 -13.70 -11.41 -8.04
CA LEU A 198 -13.75 -10.90 -6.67
C LEU A 198 -14.82 -9.80 -6.52
N LEU A 199 -14.92 -8.91 -7.49
CA LEU A 199 -15.83 -7.77 -7.47
C LEU A 199 -17.15 -8.05 -8.21
N SER A 200 -17.52 -9.32 -8.43
CA SER A 200 -18.73 -9.68 -9.19
C SER A 200 -20.02 -9.12 -8.62
N LYS A 201 -20.06 -8.89 -7.31
CA LYS A 201 -21.18 -8.37 -6.53
C LYS A 201 -21.00 -6.89 -6.09
N GLY A 202 -20.05 -6.19 -6.67
CA GLY A 202 -19.71 -4.81 -6.33
C GLY A 202 -18.48 -4.68 -5.43
N ASP A 203 -17.84 -3.53 -5.48
CA ASP A 203 -16.62 -3.21 -4.72
C ASP A 203 -16.98 -2.94 -3.25
N ALA A 204 -18.04 -2.16 -3.00
CA ALA A 204 -18.52 -1.84 -1.65
C ALA A 204 -19.02 -3.09 -0.91
N ALA A 205 -19.86 -3.90 -1.56
CA ALA A 205 -20.37 -5.15 -0.99
C ALA A 205 -19.21 -6.12 -0.64
N THR A 206 -18.19 -6.19 -1.50
CA THR A 206 -17.00 -6.99 -1.24
C THR A 206 -16.16 -6.42 -0.09
N ALA A 207 -15.97 -5.10 -0.03
CA ALA A 207 -15.25 -4.42 1.05
C ALA A 207 -15.93 -4.64 2.42
N ILE A 208 -17.24 -4.46 2.51
CA ILE A 208 -18.04 -4.72 3.72
C ILE A 208 -17.93 -6.19 4.12
N GLY A 209 -18.05 -7.12 3.18
CA GLY A 209 -17.92 -8.56 3.43
C GLY A 209 -16.53 -8.95 3.96
N ILE A 210 -15.47 -8.31 3.47
CA ILE A 210 -14.11 -8.45 4.00
C ILE A 210 -14.07 -8.00 5.48
N MET A 211 -14.62 -6.83 5.81
CA MET A 211 -14.64 -6.33 7.18
C MET A 211 -15.45 -7.23 8.12
N ALA A 212 -16.62 -7.72 7.68
CA ALA A 212 -17.44 -8.66 8.43
C ALA A 212 -16.71 -9.97 8.70
N SER A 213 -16.04 -10.54 7.71
CA SER A 213 -15.24 -11.74 7.87
C SER A 213 -14.07 -11.57 8.86
N ARG A 214 -13.47 -10.37 8.92
CA ARG A 214 -12.45 -10.04 9.92
C ARG A 214 -13.01 -9.95 11.32
N LYS A 215 -14.15 -9.32 11.47
CA LYS A 215 -14.87 -9.24 12.75
C LYS A 215 -15.20 -10.63 13.31
N GLN A 216 -15.53 -11.59 12.43
CA GLN A 216 -15.77 -12.99 12.85
C GLN A 216 -14.49 -13.68 13.36
N ARG A 217 -13.31 -13.36 12.77
CA ARG A 217 -12.02 -13.96 13.19
C ARG A 217 -11.40 -13.26 14.39
N ASP A 218 -11.55 -11.94 14.46
CA ASP A 218 -11.08 -11.10 15.55
C ASP A 218 -12.26 -10.34 16.17
N PRO A 219 -12.85 -10.84 17.26
CA PRO A 219 -13.97 -10.17 17.94
C PRO A 219 -13.67 -8.74 18.36
N SER A 220 -12.39 -8.39 18.54
CA SER A 220 -11.93 -7.04 18.88
C SER A 220 -11.75 -6.14 17.66
N PHE A 221 -11.82 -6.68 16.45
CA PHE A 221 -11.86 -5.87 15.23
C PHE A 221 -13.12 -5.02 15.22
N PHE A 222 -12.98 -3.74 14.98
CA PHE A 222 -14.10 -2.81 14.92
C PHE A 222 -14.25 -2.27 13.50
N PHE A 223 -15.48 -2.30 12.96
CA PHE A 223 -15.83 -1.55 11.76
C PHE A 223 -17.28 -1.07 11.85
N GLU A 224 -17.53 0.06 11.23
CA GLU A 224 -18.83 0.68 11.10
C GLU A 224 -18.92 1.37 9.76
N TYR A 225 -20.07 1.34 9.12
CA TYR A 225 -20.30 2.00 7.83
C TYR A 225 -21.70 2.62 7.79
N LYS A 226 -21.90 3.54 6.86
CA LYS A 226 -23.21 4.09 6.52
C LYS A 226 -23.43 4.04 5.02
N LEU A 227 -24.65 3.73 4.62
CA LEU A 227 -25.14 3.85 3.25
C LEU A 227 -25.92 5.17 3.11
N ASP A 228 -26.04 5.67 1.89
CA ASP A 228 -27.00 6.71 1.58
C ASP A 228 -28.41 6.12 1.38
N LYS A 229 -29.38 6.98 1.04
CA LYS A 229 -30.78 6.56 0.84
C LYS A 229 -30.98 5.63 -0.34
N GLU A 230 -30.07 5.64 -1.29
CA GLU A 230 -30.05 4.81 -2.50
C GLU A 230 -29.21 3.53 -2.34
N GLY A 231 -28.68 3.28 -1.12
CA GLY A 231 -27.86 2.08 -0.82
C GLY A 231 -26.38 2.20 -1.19
N HIS A 232 -25.89 3.35 -1.64
CA HIS A 232 -24.47 3.50 -1.94
C HIS A 232 -23.65 3.67 -0.65
N LEU A 233 -22.46 3.07 -0.62
CA LEU A 233 -21.54 3.25 0.50
C LEU A 233 -21.12 4.73 0.63
N ASN A 234 -21.51 5.34 1.74
CA ASN A 234 -21.27 6.74 2.04
C ASN A 234 -20.05 6.94 2.93
N ARG A 235 -19.94 6.19 4.02
CA ARG A 235 -18.86 6.29 5.01
C ARG A 235 -18.51 4.91 5.53
N MET A 236 -17.22 4.66 5.81
CA MET A 236 -16.76 3.44 6.46
C MET A 236 -15.53 3.75 7.32
N PHE A 237 -15.55 3.26 8.56
CA PHE A 237 -14.42 3.31 9.50
C PHE A 237 -14.05 1.89 9.94
N TRP A 238 -12.75 1.62 10.14
CA TRP A 238 -12.29 0.34 10.70
C TRP A 238 -10.98 0.50 11.45
N CYS A 239 -10.77 -0.39 12.43
CA CYS A 239 -9.53 -0.60 13.13
C CYS A 239 -9.43 -2.04 13.63
N ASP A 240 -8.22 -2.60 13.67
CA ASP A 240 -7.97 -3.92 14.20
C ASP A 240 -7.71 -3.89 15.72
N SER A 241 -7.66 -5.05 16.36
CA SER A 241 -7.41 -5.19 17.80
C SER A 241 -6.10 -4.56 18.23
N GLN A 242 -5.03 -4.72 17.44
CA GLN A 242 -3.73 -4.13 17.75
C GLN A 242 -3.78 -2.60 17.74
N SER A 243 -4.48 -2.00 16.78
CA SER A 243 -4.67 -0.54 16.71
C SER A 243 -5.40 0.02 17.93
N ARG A 244 -6.34 -0.75 18.51
CA ARG A 244 -7.06 -0.38 19.73
C ARG A 244 -6.14 -0.42 20.96
N HIS A 245 -5.30 -1.45 21.07
CA HIS A 245 -4.26 -1.53 22.11
C HIS A 245 -3.22 -0.41 21.95
N ASP A 246 -2.78 -0.16 20.71
CA ASP A 246 -1.84 0.93 20.43
C ASP A 246 -2.43 2.29 20.84
N TYR A 247 -3.73 2.49 20.67
CA TYR A 247 -4.39 3.70 21.13
C TYR A 247 -4.52 3.76 22.65
N GLU A 248 -4.71 2.64 23.30
CA GLU A 248 -4.72 2.59 24.78
C GLU A 248 -3.40 3.08 25.36
N ASP A 249 -2.27 2.67 24.80
CA ASP A 249 -0.94 3.05 25.28
C ASP A 249 -0.49 4.42 24.79
N PHE A 250 -0.81 4.77 23.55
CA PHE A 250 -0.21 5.90 22.83
C PHE A 250 -1.21 6.95 22.34
N GLY A 251 -2.49 6.81 22.64
CA GLY A 251 -3.56 7.68 22.15
C GLY A 251 -3.63 9.08 22.76
N ASP A 252 -2.66 9.50 23.59
CA ASP A 252 -2.64 10.84 24.17
C ASP A 252 -2.69 11.98 23.16
N VAL A 253 -2.07 11.79 21.99
CA VAL A 253 -2.08 12.77 20.90
C VAL A 253 -2.54 12.10 19.63
N LEU A 254 -3.66 12.55 19.11
CA LEU A 254 -4.27 12.08 17.90
C LEU A 254 -3.95 13.03 16.74
N VAL A 255 -3.53 12.44 15.62
CA VAL A 255 -3.28 13.17 14.37
C VAL A 255 -4.10 12.53 13.27
N PHE A 256 -4.88 13.32 12.54
CA PHE A 256 -5.58 12.86 11.35
C PHE A 256 -5.71 13.96 10.31
N ASP A 257 -5.84 13.55 9.05
CA ASP A 257 -5.89 14.44 7.91
C ASP A 257 -6.51 13.73 6.71
N SER A 258 -7.23 14.45 5.89
CA SER A 258 -7.87 13.91 4.68
C SER A 258 -6.88 13.80 3.54
N THR A 259 -6.82 12.64 2.90
CA THR A 259 -5.98 12.38 1.73
C THR A 259 -6.85 12.02 0.53
N TYR A 260 -6.56 12.66 -0.61
CA TYR A 260 -7.37 12.54 -1.82
C TYR A 260 -6.75 11.61 -2.87
N LYS A 261 -7.56 11.17 -3.83
CA LYS A 261 -7.14 10.39 -5.01
C LYS A 261 -6.55 9.02 -4.69
N MET A 262 -7.03 8.40 -3.63
CA MET A 262 -6.62 7.07 -3.20
C MET A 262 -7.47 5.94 -3.77
N ASN A 263 -8.60 6.28 -4.42
CA ASN A 263 -9.55 5.32 -5.00
C ASN A 263 -10.31 5.91 -6.18
N ARG A 264 -10.92 5.06 -7.00
CA ARG A 264 -11.64 5.43 -8.23
C ARG A 264 -12.93 6.23 -7.99
N TYR A 265 -13.47 6.19 -6.78
CA TYR A 265 -14.67 6.95 -6.42
C TYR A 265 -14.33 8.36 -5.95
N GLY A 266 -13.05 8.66 -5.75
CA GLY A 266 -12.59 9.96 -5.25
C GLY A 266 -12.90 10.21 -3.78
N MET A 267 -13.33 9.18 -3.03
CA MET A 267 -13.61 9.29 -1.60
C MET A 267 -12.33 9.65 -0.82
N PRO A 268 -12.35 10.69 0.02
CA PRO A 268 -11.26 10.98 0.94
C PRO A 268 -10.95 9.81 1.87
N PHE A 269 -9.67 9.56 2.06
CA PHE A 269 -9.14 8.60 3.02
C PHE A 269 -8.58 9.33 4.23
N ILE A 270 -8.94 8.91 5.43
CA ILE A 270 -8.60 9.59 6.68
C ILE A 270 -7.97 8.59 7.65
N PRO A 271 -6.63 8.51 7.72
CA PRO A 271 -5.93 7.72 8.72
C PRO A 271 -5.87 8.45 10.06
N PHE A 272 -6.11 7.72 11.16
CA PHE A 272 -5.91 8.14 12.53
C PHE A 272 -4.59 7.59 13.03
N VAL A 273 -3.67 8.48 13.38
CA VAL A 273 -2.31 8.10 13.74
C VAL A 273 -1.82 8.82 15.01
N GLY A 274 -0.81 8.25 15.62
CA GLY A 274 -0.13 8.83 16.77
C GLY A 274 1.38 8.57 16.77
N LEU A 275 1.95 8.62 17.94
CA LEU A 275 3.38 8.45 18.17
C LEU A 275 3.60 7.35 19.21
N ASN A 276 4.36 6.31 18.87
CA ASN A 276 4.70 5.22 19.78
C ASN A 276 5.87 5.58 20.73
N ASN A 277 6.32 4.63 21.56
CA ASN A 277 7.44 4.76 22.48
C ASN A 277 8.77 5.07 21.79
N HIS A 278 8.96 4.66 20.52
CA HIS A 278 10.14 4.97 19.70
C HIS A 278 10.01 6.29 18.91
N ARG A 279 8.97 7.09 19.18
CA ARG A 279 8.65 8.33 18.47
C ARG A 279 8.41 8.14 16.97
N LYS A 280 8.01 6.94 16.58
CA LYS A 280 7.58 6.59 15.22
C LYS A 280 6.06 6.60 15.10
N THR A 281 5.57 6.70 13.88
CA THR A 281 4.14 6.68 13.61
C THR A 281 3.55 5.33 14.00
N THR A 282 2.46 5.35 14.75
CA THR A 282 1.57 4.21 15.00
C THR A 282 0.18 4.53 14.47
N VAL A 283 -0.58 3.52 14.07
CA VAL A 283 -1.88 3.68 13.41
C VAL A 283 -2.98 3.18 14.31
N PHE A 284 -3.98 4.03 14.56
CA PHE A 284 -5.11 3.71 15.43
C PHE A 284 -6.36 3.26 14.65
N GLY A 285 -6.46 3.58 13.38
CA GLY A 285 -7.56 3.22 12.50
C GLY A 285 -7.58 4.09 11.26
N CYS A 286 -8.57 3.88 10.42
CA CYS A 286 -8.77 4.71 9.24
C CYS A 286 -10.23 4.73 8.80
N ALA A 287 -10.57 5.71 7.96
CA ALA A 287 -11.88 5.84 7.36
C ALA A 287 -11.80 6.25 5.90
N ILE A 288 -12.87 5.95 5.19
CA ILE A 288 -13.21 6.53 3.89
C ILE A 288 -14.57 7.23 4.02
N VAL A 289 -14.71 8.38 3.41
CA VAL A 289 -15.92 9.19 3.47
C VAL A 289 -16.28 9.73 2.10
N SER A 290 -17.57 9.97 1.84
CA SER A 290 -18.03 10.54 0.56
C SER A 290 -17.83 12.06 0.49
N ASP A 291 -17.84 12.73 1.65
CA ASP A 291 -17.78 14.19 1.75
C ASP A 291 -16.97 14.61 2.99
N GLU A 292 -16.70 15.91 3.09
CA GLU A 292 -15.97 16.56 4.18
C GLU A 292 -16.85 17.56 4.92
N THR A 293 -18.08 17.17 5.20
CA THR A 293 -19.04 18.01 5.96
C THR A 293 -18.80 17.91 7.47
N GLU A 294 -19.35 18.86 8.21
CA GLU A 294 -19.33 18.84 9.67
C GLU A 294 -19.98 17.58 10.23
N GLU A 295 -21.12 17.18 9.67
CA GLU A 295 -21.83 15.95 10.05
C GLU A 295 -20.99 14.69 9.84
N THR A 296 -20.27 14.62 8.72
CA THR A 296 -19.36 13.48 8.42
C THR A 296 -18.23 13.41 9.43
N TYR A 297 -17.62 14.52 9.78
CA TYR A 297 -16.56 14.54 10.80
C TYR A 297 -17.09 14.28 12.21
N VAL A 298 -18.29 14.71 12.55
CA VAL A 298 -18.93 14.39 13.84
C VAL A 298 -19.16 12.88 13.95
N TRP A 299 -19.78 12.27 12.93
CA TRP A 299 -19.95 10.81 12.87
C TRP A 299 -18.63 10.08 12.99
N LEU A 300 -17.63 10.54 12.26
CA LEU A 300 -16.30 9.93 12.23
C LEU A 300 -15.62 9.95 13.61
N LEU A 301 -15.65 11.09 14.30
CA LEU A 301 -15.04 11.22 15.63
C LEU A 301 -15.82 10.42 16.68
N GLN A 302 -17.15 10.40 16.62
CA GLN A 302 -17.97 9.59 17.50
C GLN A 302 -17.71 8.08 17.29
N THR A 303 -17.62 7.65 16.03
CA THR A 303 -17.29 6.26 15.67
C THR A 303 -15.89 5.88 16.14
N PHE A 304 -14.92 6.77 15.96
CA PHE A 304 -13.57 6.58 16.48
C PHE A 304 -13.57 6.41 18.01
N LEU A 305 -14.26 7.29 18.76
CA LEU A 305 -14.35 7.16 20.21
C LEU A 305 -15.02 5.85 20.64
N ARG A 306 -16.11 5.44 19.98
CA ARG A 306 -16.73 4.13 20.25
C ARG A 306 -15.76 2.99 20.05
N SER A 307 -14.98 3.03 18.96
CA SER A 307 -13.98 2.00 18.67
C SER A 307 -12.86 1.95 19.72
N MET A 308 -12.57 3.08 20.36
CA MET A 308 -11.50 3.25 21.37
C MET A 308 -12.03 3.26 22.81
N CYS A 309 -13.16 2.60 23.07
CA CYS A 309 -13.76 2.49 24.42
C CYS A 309 -13.95 3.85 25.10
N GLN A 310 -14.32 4.89 24.36
CA GLN A 310 -14.54 6.28 24.81
C GLN A 310 -13.31 6.96 25.44
N LYS A 311 -12.10 6.40 25.23
CA LYS A 311 -10.87 7.04 25.68
C LYS A 311 -10.61 8.33 24.88
N MET A 312 -10.65 9.48 25.58
CA MET A 312 -10.37 10.78 24.96
C MET A 312 -8.86 11.00 24.78
N PRO A 313 -8.41 11.55 23.64
CA PRO A 313 -7.03 12.03 23.53
C PRO A 313 -6.86 13.30 24.37
N LYS A 314 -5.61 13.60 24.78
CA LYS A 314 -5.29 14.89 25.43
C LYS A 314 -5.19 16.02 24.42
N SER A 315 -4.77 15.71 23.20
CA SER A 315 -4.58 16.68 22.13
C SER A 315 -4.87 16.10 20.76
N VAL A 316 -5.33 16.96 19.85
CA VAL A 316 -5.59 16.64 18.44
C VAL A 316 -4.82 17.59 17.53
N ILE A 317 -4.22 17.07 16.46
CA ILE A 317 -3.54 17.86 15.43
C ILE A 317 -4.19 17.55 14.07
N THR A 318 -4.71 18.59 13.40
CA THR A 318 -5.36 18.45 12.08
C THR A 318 -4.91 19.55 11.13
N ASP A 319 -5.46 19.55 9.93
CA ASP A 319 -5.38 20.70 9.03
C ASP A 319 -6.29 21.85 9.50
N ALA A 320 -6.44 22.90 8.69
CA ALA A 320 -7.21 24.09 9.00
C ALA A 320 -8.64 24.04 8.46
N ASP A 321 -9.17 22.88 8.11
CA ASP A 321 -10.54 22.75 7.57
C ASP A 321 -11.59 23.22 8.58
N ALA A 322 -12.61 23.93 8.11
CA ALA A 322 -13.59 24.56 8.97
C ALA A 322 -14.61 23.56 9.55
N ALA A 323 -15.02 22.57 8.75
CA ALA A 323 -15.96 21.53 9.18
C ALA A 323 -15.30 20.65 10.23
N MET A 324 -14.03 20.26 10.01
CA MET A 324 -13.25 19.49 10.97
C MET A 324 -13.04 20.23 12.31
N ILE A 325 -12.73 21.54 12.26
CA ILE A 325 -12.60 22.36 13.49
C ILE A 325 -13.89 22.39 14.29
N LYS A 326 -15.05 22.50 13.63
CA LYS A 326 -16.36 22.53 14.30
C LYS A 326 -16.70 21.17 14.92
N ALA A 327 -16.53 20.09 14.16
CA ALA A 327 -16.77 18.74 14.65
C ALA A 327 -15.89 18.39 15.86
N ILE A 328 -14.61 18.81 15.87
CA ILE A 328 -13.73 18.61 17.02
C ILE A 328 -14.25 19.37 18.26
N ARG A 329 -14.72 20.61 18.10
CA ARG A 329 -15.29 21.36 19.22
C ARG A 329 -16.56 20.74 19.79
N GLU A 330 -17.36 20.12 18.94
CA GLU A 330 -18.59 19.45 19.34
C GLU A 330 -18.31 18.12 20.06
N VAL A 331 -17.49 17.27 19.48
CA VAL A 331 -17.26 15.89 19.98
C VAL A 331 -16.17 15.84 21.05
N LEU A 332 -15.18 16.74 20.99
CA LEU A 332 -13.98 16.76 21.84
C LEU A 332 -13.76 18.13 22.49
N PRO A 333 -14.74 18.70 23.25
CA PRO A 333 -14.71 20.09 23.74
C PRO A 333 -13.52 20.38 24.66
N ASP A 334 -13.10 19.42 25.49
CA ASP A 334 -12.02 19.57 26.49
C ASP A 334 -10.65 19.17 25.96
N VAL A 335 -10.53 18.80 24.69
CA VAL A 335 -9.30 18.36 24.07
C VAL A 335 -8.53 19.54 23.45
N TRP A 336 -7.25 19.61 23.70
CA TRP A 336 -6.39 20.60 23.05
C TRP A 336 -6.35 20.36 21.54
N HIS A 337 -6.83 21.32 20.76
CA HIS A 337 -6.79 21.27 19.30
C HIS A 337 -5.71 22.19 18.75
N ARG A 338 -4.90 21.67 17.83
CA ARG A 338 -3.85 22.40 17.12
C ARG A 338 -3.95 22.20 15.61
N ILE A 339 -3.86 23.32 14.89
CA ILE A 339 -3.72 23.29 13.43
C ILE A 339 -2.27 22.99 13.04
N CYS A 340 -2.09 22.14 12.06
CA CYS A 340 -0.80 21.76 11.50
C CYS A 340 0.02 22.98 11.03
N THR A 341 1.21 23.14 11.56
CA THR A 341 2.08 24.26 11.19
C THR A 341 2.58 24.17 9.76
N TRP A 342 2.72 22.97 9.18
CA TRP A 342 3.13 22.80 7.79
C TRP A 342 2.07 23.33 6.82
N HIS A 343 0.80 23.02 7.04
CA HIS A 343 -0.30 23.58 6.26
C HIS A 343 -0.38 25.11 6.39
N ILE A 344 -0.14 25.64 7.58
CA ILE A 344 -0.03 27.09 7.78
C ILE A 344 1.15 27.64 6.97
N GLU A 345 2.32 27.02 7.04
CA GLU A 345 3.51 27.46 6.28
C GLU A 345 3.31 27.37 4.76
N LYS A 346 2.64 26.33 4.28
CA LYS A 346 2.27 26.20 2.87
C LYS A 346 1.32 27.33 2.43
N ASN A 347 0.32 27.60 3.24
CA ASN A 347 -0.70 28.63 2.95
C ASN A 347 -0.13 30.04 3.05
N MET A 348 0.69 30.34 4.08
CA MET A 348 1.27 31.67 4.24
C MET A 348 2.20 32.08 3.07
N LYS A 349 2.85 31.12 2.39
CA LYS A 349 3.68 31.40 1.20
C LYS A 349 2.88 31.95 0.02
N ILE A 350 1.56 31.71 0.00
CA ILE A 350 0.66 32.22 -1.05
C ILE A 350 0.29 33.67 -0.79
N HIS A 351 0.21 34.06 0.49
CA HIS A 351 -0.32 35.35 0.92
C HIS A 351 0.74 36.37 1.34
N LEU A 352 1.91 35.92 1.77
CA LEU A 352 2.95 36.75 2.38
C LEU A 352 4.21 36.83 1.53
N SER A 353 4.88 38.02 1.56
CA SER A 353 6.19 38.21 0.94
C SER A 353 7.31 37.54 1.74
N HIS A 354 8.49 37.35 1.15
CA HIS A 354 9.64 36.72 1.79
C HIS A 354 10.03 37.38 3.15
N LYS A 355 9.97 38.71 3.25
CA LYS A 355 10.27 39.45 4.48
C LYS A 355 9.20 39.18 5.56
N SER A 356 7.93 39.25 5.22
CA SER A 356 6.82 39.00 6.15
C SER A 356 6.73 37.54 6.59
N LEU A 357 7.16 36.57 5.76
CA LEU A 357 7.24 35.15 6.14
C LEU A 357 8.15 34.91 7.35
N LYS A 358 9.34 35.54 7.38
CA LYS A 358 10.28 35.39 8.52
C LYS A 358 9.68 35.93 9.82
N GLU A 359 9.02 37.08 9.74
CA GLU A 359 8.38 37.71 10.90
C GLU A 359 7.17 36.91 11.37
N PHE A 360 6.34 36.39 10.46
CA PHE A 360 5.20 35.52 10.79
C PHE A 360 5.65 34.20 11.47
N ARG A 361 6.77 33.62 11.05
CA ARG A 361 7.34 32.44 11.72
C ARG A 361 7.69 32.70 13.17
N THR A 362 8.08 33.95 13.52
CA THR A 362 8.32 34.32 14.92
C THR A 362 7.03 34.27 15.74
N LEU A 363 5.90 34.71 15.17
CA LEU A 363 4.58 34.57 15.78
C LEU A 363 4.17 33.11 15.94
N LEU A 364 4.40 32.30 14.90
CA LEU A 364 4.03 30.90 14.86
C LEU A 364 4.77 30.04 15.87
N TYR A 365 6.08 30.29 16.08
CA TYR A 365 6.96 29.37 16.82
C TYR A 365 7.56 29.89 18.11
N TYR A 366 7.72 31.21 18.24
CA TYR A 366 8.62 31.79 19.27
C TYR A 366 7.95 32.81 20.21
N SER A 367 6.67 33.02 20.12
CA SER A 367 5.95 33.84 21.11
C SER A 367 5.78 33.05 22.40
N THR A 368 6.33 33.60 23.51
CA THR A 368 6.41 32.91 24.80
C THR A 368 5.19 33.13 25.70
N SER A 369 4.51 34.28 25.53
CA SER A 369 3.27 34.59 26.24
C SER A 369 2.22 35.16 25.30
N THR A 370 0.97 35.12 25.73
CA THR A 370 -0.17 35.67 24.97
C THR A 370 -0.03 37.19 24.80
N ALA A 371 0.43 37.91 25.84
CA ALA A 371 0.68 39.35 25.76
C ALA A 371 1.73 39.69 24.69
N THR A 372 2.88 39.00 24.69
CA THR A 372 3.94 39.19 23.69
C THR A 372 3.44 38.82 22.28
N PHE A 373 2.55 37.83 22.16
CA PHE A 373 1.97 37.48 20.87
C PHE A 373 1.07 38.59 20.35
N GLU A 374 0.16 39.12 21.18
CA GLU A 374 -0.80 40.16 20.76
C GLU A 374 -0.06 41.45 20.36
N GLU A 375 0.93 41.86 21.10
CA GLU A 375 1.80 43.01 20.78
C GLU A 375 2.50 42.80 19.41
N ARG A 376 3.17 41.67 19.24
CA ARG A 376 3.83 41.32 17.95
C ARG A 376 2.86 41.19 16.80
N TRP A 377 1.68 40.62 17.03
CA TRP A 377 0.64 40.50 16.02
C TRP A 377 0.15 41.84 15.57
N HIS A 378 -0.09 42.76 16.50
CA HIS A 378 -0.55 44.11 16.18
C HIS A 378 0.50 44.86 15.32
N ALA A 379 1.77 44.81 15.72
CA ALA A 379 2.88 45.38 14.96
C ALA A 379 3.02 44.75 13.55
N PHE A 380 2.90 43.41 13.48
CA PHE A 380 2.97 42.66 12.24
C PHE A 380 1.83 43.02 11.29
N SER A 381 0.58 42.99 11.79
CA SER A 381 -0.59 43.28 10.97
C SER A 381 -0.57 44.72 10.44
N LYS A 382 -0.22 45.72 11.27
CA LYS A 382 -0.06 47.12 10.87
C LYS A 382 0.98 47.29 9.74
N ARG A 383 2.11 46.53 9.79
CA ARG A 383 3.19 46.63 8.81
C ARG A 383 2.88 45.94 7.48
N TRP A 384 2.19 44.82 7.51
CA TRP A 384 2.04 43.94 6.33
C TRP A 384 0.61 43.81 5.82
N GLN A 385 -0.36 44.59 6.38
CA GLN A 385 -1.72 44.61 5.89
C GLN A 385 -1.81 45.29 4.52
N SER A 386 -2.47 44.59 3.58
CA SER A 386 -2.78 45.09 2.24
C SER A 386 -4.13 44.50 1.81
N GLU A 387 -4.73 44.97 0.73
CA GLU A 387 -5.97 44.42 0.17
C GLU A 387 -5.88 42.89 -0.02
N LYS A 388 -4.73 42.39 -0.49
CA LYS A 388 -4.49 40.96 -0.73
C LYS A 388 -4.33 40.15 0.55
N THR A 389 -3.84 40.75 1.63
CA THR A 389 -3.48 40.02 2.87
C THR A 389 -4.50 40.18 3.98
N VAL A 390 -5.30 41.27 4.00
CA VAL A 390 -6.19 41.61 5.12
C VAL A 390 -7.19 40.51 5.48
N THR A 391 -7.82 39.90 4.49
CA THR A 391 -8.80 38.84 4.70
C THR A 391 -8.15 37.58 5.27
N TRP A 392 -6.96 37.24 4.80
CA TRP A 392 -6.18 36.10 5.31
C TRP A 392 -5.69 36.35 6.74
N LEU A 393 -5.13 37.53 7.03
CA LEU A 393 -4.69 37.92 8.36
C LEU A 393 -5.84 37.88 9.36
N ARG A 394 -7.01 38.41 9.00
CA ARG A 394 -8.21 38.35 9.85
C ARG A 394 -8.63 36.91 10.18
N ARG A 395 -8.60 36.00 9.18
CA ARG A 395 -8.88 34.58 9.40
C ARG A 395 -7.84 33.92 10.30
N MET A 396 -6.57 34.21 10.09
CA MET A 396 -5.50 33.68 10.93
C MET A 396 -5.61 34.15 12.38
N TYR A 397 -5.92 35.42 12.59
CA TYR A 397 -6.12 35.96 13.94
C TYR A 397 -7.29 35.32 14.67
N LYS A 398 -8.43 35.13 14.00
CA LYS A 398 -9.60 34.41 14.59
C LYS A 398 -9.22 33.00 15.08
N LYS A 399 -8.35 32.31 14.35
CA LYS A 399 -7.91 30.95 14.66
C LYS A 399 -6.63 30.91 15.54
N ARG A 400 -6.10 32.06 16.05
CA ARG A 400 -4.79 32.11 16.72
C ARG A 400 -4.60 31.17 17.91
N ARG A 401 -5.68 30.87 18.64
CA ARG A 401 -5.66 29.93 19.76
C ARG A 401 -5.34 28.48 19.31
N LEU A 402 -5.56 28.16 18.03
CA LEU A 402 -5.33 26.84 17.48
C LEU A 402 -3.93 26.68 16.84
N TRP A 403 -3.17 27.77 16.65
CA TRP A 403 -1.89 27.66 15.94
C TRP A 403 -0.73 28.43 16.57
N ALA A 404 -0.98 29.51 17.29
CA ALA A 404 0.10 30.31 17.84
C ALA A 404 0.71 29.64 19.08
N ALA A 405 2.04 29.53 19.09
CA ALA A 405 2.78 28.84 20.16
C ALA A 405 2.43 29.37 21.56
N ALA A 406 2.15 30.69 21.67
CA ALA A 406 1.79 31.35 22.93
C ALA A 406 0.52 30.78 23.57
N TYR A 407 -0.45 30.34 22.79
CA TYR A 407 -1.73 29.80 23.26
C TYR A 407 -1.71 28.28 23.47
N LEU A 408 -0.64 27.58 23.00
CA LEU A 408 -0.56 26.13 23.00
C LEU A 408 0.47 25.61 24.03
N THR A 409 0.83 26.45 25.02
CA THR A 409 1.88 26.13 25.99
C THR A 409 1.51 25.06 27.00
N GLU A 410 0.22 24.85 27.26
CA GLU A 410 -0.28 23.90 28.26
C GLU A 410 -0.70 22.55 27.67
N GLY A 411 -0.86 22.48 26.36
CA GLY A 411 -1.23 21.25 25.69
C GLY A 411 -0.10 20.21 25.63
N PHE A 412 -0.47 18.94 25.70
CA PHE A 412 0.45 17.80 25.59
C PHE A 412 0.60 17.42 24.09
N TRP A 413 1.73 17.75 23.49
CA TRP A 413 1.94 17.64 22.04
C TRP A 413 2.98 16.60 21.63
N LEU A 414 3.66 15.95 22.57
CA LEU A 414 4.80 15.07 22.32
C LEU A 414 5.94 15.73 21.50
N GLY A 415 5.93 17.07 21.43
CA GLY A 415 6.83 17.85 20.58
C GLY A 415 6.40 17.94 19.11
N MET A 416 5.28 17.33 18.72
CA MET A 416 4.72 17.47 17.37
C MET A 416 4.13 18.86 17.15
N LYS A 417 4.34 19.41 15.97
CA LYS A 417 3.80 20.71 15.54
C LYS A 417 3.00 20.61 14.23
N SER A 418 3.09 19.49 13.56
CA SER A 418 2.44 19.26 12.26
C SER A 418 1.86 17.86 12.19
N ASN A 419 1.02 17.63 11.20
CA ASN A 419 0.47 16.32 10.83
C ASN A 419 1.46 15.48 9.98
N GLN A 420 2.76 15.79 9.99
CA GLN A 420 3.79 15.09 9.23
C GLN A 420 3.73 13.55 9.38
N ARG A 421 3.21 13.07 10.50
CA ARG A 421 3.04 11.63 10.74
C ARG A 421 1.95 11.03 9.85
N SER A 422 0.82 11.72 9.70
CA SER A 422 -0.21 11.35 8.74
C SER A 422 0.31 11.49 7.31
N GLU A 423 0.98 12.58 6.98
CA GLU A 423 1.57 12.80 5.66
C GLU A 423 2.64 11.76 5.30
N SER A 424 3.45 11.30 6.27
CA SER A 424 4.44 10.23 6.05
C SER A 424 3.76 8.91 5.72
N LEU A 425 2.67 8.57 6.42
CA LEU A 425 1.85 7.39 6.09
C LEU A 425 1.20 7.56 4.72
N ASN A 426 0.62 8.71 4.45
CA ASN A 426 0.01 9.02 3.16
C ASN A 426 1.02 8.94 2.01
N SER A 427 2.24 9.45 2.20
CA SER A 427 3.32 9.33 1.20
C SER A 427 3.71 7.88 0.95
N CYS A 428 3.78 7.06 2.00
CA CYS A 428 4.04 5.62 1.88
C CYS A 428 2.91 4.93 1.11
N LEU A 429 1.65 5.30 1.38
CA LEU A 429 0.49 4.79 0.67
C LEU A 429 0.46 5.25 -0.79
N HIS A 430 0.76 6.52 -1.10
CA HIS A 430 0.79 7.06 -2.47
C HIS A 430 1.80 6.40 -3.40
N LEU A 431 2.83 5.74 -2.88
CA LEU A 431 3.73 4.93 -3.70
C LEU A 431 3.02 3.74 -4.36
N HIS A 432 1.93 3.28 -3.77
CA HIS A 432 1.21 2.07 -4.17
C HIS A 432 -0.26 2.32 -4.53
N LEU A 433 -0.83 3.49 -4.17
CA LEU A 433 -2.23 3.84 -4.40
C LEU A 433 -2.35 4.87 -5.53
N ASP A 434 -3.29 4.65 -6.43
CA ASP A 434 -3.66 5.59 -7.48
C ASP A 434 -5.19 5.83 -7.52
N GLY A 435 -5.58 6.84 -8.29
CA GLY A 435 -6.99 7.21 -8.41
C GLY A 435 -7.88 6.21 -9.17
N GLU A 436 -7.34 5.12 -9.68
CA GLU A 436 -8.07 4.08 -10.40
C GLU A 436 -8.31 2.82 -9.54
N MET A 437 -7.80 2.80 -8.32
CA MET A 437 -7.93 1.66 -7.42
C MET A 437 -9.35 1.46 -6.90
N THR A 438 -9.72 0.21 -6.69
CA THR A 438 -10.96 -0.16 -6.00
C THR A 438 -10.82 0.05 -4.50
N LEU A 439 -11.93 0.04 -3.76
CA LEU A 439 -11.93 0.08 -2.30
C LEU A 439 -11.19 -1.13 -1.72
N VAL A 440 -11.41 -2.30 -2.29
CA VAL A 440 -10.74 -3.54 -1.87
C VAL A 440 -9.22 -3.43 -2.03
N ASP A 441 -8.74 -2.94 -3.19
CA ASP A 441 -7.29 -2.75 -3.38
C ASP A 441 -6.73 -1.74 -2.36
N MET A 442 -7.41 -0.63 -2.15
CA MET A 442 -7.00 0.39 -1.18
C MET A 442 -6.89 -0.17 0.24
N ILE A 443 -7.88 -0.96 0.68
CA ILE A 443 -7.87 -1.63 1.98
C ILE A 443 -6.63 -2.54 2.11
N LEU A 444 -6.38 -3.39 1.11
CA LEU A 444 -5.24 -4.31 1.12
C LEU A 444 -3.89 -3.59 1.16
N HIS A 445 -3.73 -2.52 0.39
CA HIS A 445 -2.50 -1.73 0.39
C HIS A 445 -2.28 -0.97 1.71
N TYR A 446 -3.36 -0.42 2.29
CA TYR A 446 -3.31 0.18 3.62
C TYR A 446 -2.82 -0.82 4.67
N GLU A 447 -3.34 -2.02 4.67
CA GLU A 447 -2.96 -3.06 5.62
C GLU A 447 -1.51 -3.49 5.46
N ASN A 448 -1.04 -3.66 4.23
CA ASN A 448 0.37 -3.92 3.97
C ASN A 448 1.27 -2.81 4.52
N ALA A 449 0.83 -1.55 4.44
CA ALA A 449 1.56 -0.42 5.04
C ALA A 449 1.57 -0.49 6.57
N VAL A 450 0.44 -0.84 7.20
CA VAL A 450 0.34 -1.03 8.65
C VAL A 450 1.24 -2.17 9.13
N VAL A 451 1.27 -3.30 8.41
CA VAL A 451 2.18 -4.43 8.72
C VAL A 451 3.64 -3.98 8.71
N ARG A 452 4.07 -3.23 7.69
CA ARG A 452 5.45 -2.69 7.61
C ARG A 452 5.78 -1.74 8.76
N ILE A 453 4.83 -0.91 9.18
CA ILE A 453 5.01 -0.01 10.34
C ILE A 453 5.24 -0.82 11.60
N ARG A 454 4.44 -1.86 11.83
CA ARG A 454 4.54 -2.74 13.00
C ARG A 454 5.81 -3.60 12.99
N GLU A 455 6.24 -4.07 11.84
CA GLU A 455 7.51 -4.78 11.67
C GLU A 455 8.70 -3.89 12.06
N ASN A 456 8.71 -2.64 11.59
CA ASN A 456 9.74 -1.67 11.97
C ASN A 456 9.72 -1.37 13.48
N GLU A 457 8.54 -1.27 14.09
CA GLU A 457 8.39 -1.06 15.52
C GLU A 457 8.91 -2.28 16.32
N ALA A 458 8.58 -3.50 15.90
CA ALA A 458 9.09 -4.72 16.52
C ALA A 458 10.63 -4.81 16.45
N ARG A 459 11.23 -4.34 15.36
CA ARG A 459 12.69 -4.25 15.22
C ARG A 459 13.28 -3.22 16.19
N ASP A 460 12.62 -2.07 16.38
CA ASP A 460 13.04 -1.05 17.33
C ASP A 460 12.92 -1.55 18.78
N ASP A 461 11.85 -2.27 19.13
CA ASP A 461 11.67 -2.90 20.43
C ASP A 461 12.79 -3.92 20.71
N CYS A 462 13.09 -4.78 19.73
CA CYS A 462 14.21 -5.74 19.83
C CYS A 462 15.54 -5.02 20.04
N THR A 463 15.81 -3.97 19.26
CA THR A 463 17.05 -3.18 19.42
C THR A 463 17.13 -2.52 20.80
N ALA A 464 16.02 -1.97 21.28
CA ALA A 464 15.97 -1.31 22.59
C ALA A 464 16.15 -2.29 23.75
N SER A 465 15.71 -3.56 23.61
CA SER A 465 15.88 -4.60 24.62
C SER A 465 17.29 -5.22 24.62
N GLN A 466 17.90 -5.34 23.44
CA GLN A 466 19.20 -6.01 23.26
C GLN A 466 20.41 -5.08 23.38
N SER A 467 20.21 -3.75 23.40
CA SER A 467 21.30 -2.79 23.43
C SER A 467 21.02 -1.57 24.33
N LEU A 468 22.07 -0.97 24.85
CA LEU A 468 22.00 0.28 25.59
C LEU A 468 22.70 1.40 24.80
N PRO A 469 22.09 2.59 24.72
CA PRO A 469 22.75 3.76 24.15
C PRO A 469 24.00 4.14 24.94
N VAL A 470 25.04 4.62 24.26
CA VAL A 470 26.33 4.95 24.87
C VAL A 470 26.28 6.29 25.57
N PRO A 471 26.62 6.37 26.89
CA PRO A 471 26.78 7.62 27.61
C PRO A 471 28.03 8.39 27.16
N VAL A 472 27.89 9.70 26.86
CA VAL A 472 28.97 10.55 26.34
C VAL A 472 29.09 11.91 27.05
N THR A 473 28.20 12.21 28.01
CA THR A 473 28.22 13.50 28.72
C THR A 473 28.96 13.46 30.07
N SER A 474 29.27 14.62 30.63
CA SER A 474 29.85 14.76 31.97
C SER A 474 28.88 14.39 33.09
N SER A 475 27.63 14.11 32.82
CA SER A 475 26.62 13.63 33.78
C SER A 475 26.31 12.15 33.51
N ARG A 476 27.39 11.34 33.58
CA ARG A 476 27.39 9.93 33.19
C ARG A 476 26.35 9.09 33.94
N GLU A 477 26.16 9.31 35.23
CA GLU A 477 25.23 8.55 36.08
C GLU A 477 23.78 8.77 35.64
N LEU A 478 23.32 10.02 35.49
CA LEU A 478 21.99 10.36 34.96
C LEU A 478 21.77 9.83 33.54
N GLU A 479 22.84 9.82 32.75
CA GLU A 479 22.78 9.30 31.38
C GLU A 479 22.64 7.79 31.36
N ILE A 480 23.37 7.07 32.24
CA ILE A 480 23.21 5.62 32.42
C ILE A 480 21.79 5.30 32.91
N ALA A 481 21.32 5.98 33.97
CA ALA A 481 19.95 5.79 34.45
C ALA A 481 18.91 6.01 33.36
N ALA A 482 19.05 7.06 32.55
CA ALA A 482 18.15 7.32 31.43
C ALA A 482 18.22 6.24 30.34
N SER A 483 19.41 5.64 30.10
CA SER A 483 19.58 4.58 29.09
C SER A 483 18.87 3.27 29.44
N HIS A 484 18.70 2.99 30.71
CA HIS A 484 17.97 1.83 31.21
C HIS A 484 16.45 2.01 31.11
N VAL A 485 15.96 3.22 31.34
CA VAL A 485 14.52 3.52 31.41
C VAL A 485 13.91 3.80 30.02
N PHE A 486 14.54 4.71 29.26
CA PHE A 486 13.95 5.24 28.04
C PHE A 486 14.36 4.45 26.79
N THR A 487 13.49 4.43 25.79
CA THR A 487 13.86 3.92 24.44
C THR A 487 15.00 4.78 23.86
N PRO A 488 15.82 4.22 22.94
CA PRO A 488 16.96 4.95 22.36
C PRO A 488 16.57 6.31 21.76
N ALA A 489 15.41 6.42 21.11
CA ALA A 489 14.94 7.68 20.53
C ALA A 489 14.69 8.77 21.60
N ASN A 490 14.13 8.40 22.74
CA ASN A 490 13.90 9.32 23.86
C ASN A 490 15.20 9.61 24.58
N PHE A 491 16.05 8.61 24.79
CA PHE A 491 17.38 8.78 25.39
C PHE A 491 18.22 9.84 24.65
N TYR A 492 18.33 9.77 23.31
CA TYR A 492 19.12 10.75 22.56
C TYR A 492 18.58 12.18 22.68
N MET A 493 17.26 12.34 22.88
CA MET A 493 16.69 13.66 23.18
C MET A 493 17.07 14.19 24.55
N LEU A 494 17.20 13.31 25.55
CA LEU A 494 17.66 13.66 26.91
C LEU A 494 19.15 13.92 26.90
N GLN A 495 19.94 13.09 26.21
CA GLN A 495 21.39 13.28 26.07
C GLN A 495 21.72 14.64 25.43
N ALA A 496 20.96 15.08 24.42
CA ALA A 496 21.14 16.41 23.83
C ALA A 496 20.88 17.56 24.80
N ASP A 497 20.05 17.35 25.79
CA ASP A 497 19.84 18.34 26.87
C ASP A 497 20.88 18.22 27.99
N LEU A 498 21.30 17.01 28.35
CA LEU A 498 22.39 16.77 29.31
C LEU A 498 23.71 17.41 28.84
N ARG A 499 24.00 17.42 27.53
CA ARG A 499 25.17 18.16 26.99
C ARG A 499 25.15 19.66 27.27
N LYS A 500 23.98 20.25 27.53
CA LYS A 500 23.82 21.71 27.71
C LYS A 500 23.93 22.17 29.15
N ILE A 501 23.83 21.26 30.13
CA ILE A 501 23.77 21.64 31.54
C ILE A 501 25.07 22.27 32.05
N GLY A 502 26.24 21.94 31.49
CA GLY A 502 27.53 22.56 31.87
C GLY A 502 27.61 24.08 31.65
N GLY A 503 26.80 24.61 30.72
CA GLY A 503 26.66 26.03 30.44
C GLY A 503 25.67 26.77 31.34
N MET A 504 25.07 26.08 32.32
CA MET A 504 24.05 26.64 33.22
C MET A 504 24.57 26.84 34.61
N GLU A 505 23.91 27.71 35.37
CA GLU A 505 24.20 27.99 36.78
C GLU A 505 22.89 28.18 37.56
N ILE A 506 22.91 27.89 38.85
CA ILE A 506 21.85 28.27 39.79
C ILE A 506 22.16 29.67 40.31
N VAL A 507 21.27 30.60 40.05
CA VAL A 507 21.45 32.03 40.41
C VAL A 507 20.88 32.31 41.78
N GLU A 508 19.81 31.63 42.16
CA GLU A 508 19.08 31.87 43.40
C GLU A 508 18.36 30.59 43.83
N ILE A 509 18.26 30.37 45.12
CA ILE A 509 17.46 29.29 45.73
C ILE A 509 16.48 29.94 46.69
N LYS A 510 15.17 29.66 46.48
CA LYS A 510 14.12 30.12 47.38
C LYS A 510 13.55 28.91 48.11
N LEU A 511 13.51 29.01 49.45
CA LEU A 511 12.92 28.02 50.33
C LEU A 511 11.44 28.38 50.54
N GLY A 512 10.54 27.43 50.34
CA GLY A 512 9.11 27.53 50.64
C GLY A 512 8.70 26.43 51.63
N ASP A 513 7.45 26.45 52.10
CA ASP A 513 6.93 25.44 53.00
C ASP A 513 6.86 24.07 52.26
N GLY A 514 7.87 23.22 52.55
CA GLY A 514 7.96 21.87 51.95
C GLY A 514 8.46 21.81 50.49
N SER A 515 8.80 22.93 49.85
CA SER A 515 9.36 22.95 48.51
C SER A 515 10.57 23.86 48.37
N GLN A 516 11.44 23.56 47.42
CA GLN A 516 12.61 24.39 47.10
C GLN A 516 12.51 24.84 45.63
N GLN A 517 12.67 26.12 45.37
CA GLN A 517 12.64 26.68 44.03
C GLN A 517 14.03 27.15 43.60
N TYR A 518 14.60 26.52 42.60
CA TYR A 518 15.90 26.80 42.03
C TYR A 518 15.75 27.69 40.81
N ILE A 519 16.34 28.88 40.81
CA ILE A 519 16.40 29.78 39.66
C ILE A 519 17.64 29.44 38.83
N VAL A 520 17.40 28.90 37.63
CA VAL A 520 18.46 28.43 36.73
C VAL A 520 18.57 29.41 35.55
N ALA A 521 19.79 29.79 35.19
CA ALA A 521 20.07 30.63 34.04
C ALA A 521 21.28 30.12 33.24
N TRP A 522 21.48 30.64 32.06
CA TRP A 522 22.71 30.43 31.29
C TRP A 522 23.84 31.32 31.87
N LYS A 523 25.05 30.78 32.04
CA LYS A 523 26.23 31.53 32.41
C LYS A 523 26.47 32.77 31.54
N ASN A 524 26.23 32.63 30.23
CA ASN A 524 26.41 33.69 29.25
C ASN A 524 25.19 34.62 29.08
N ASN A 525 24.04 34.29 29.68
CA ASN A 525 22.79 35.06 29.53
C ASN A 525 21.90 34.92 30.76
N ARG A 526 22.23 35.65 31.83
CA ARG A 526 21.47 35.68 33.07
C ARG A 526 20.09 36.33 32.98
N LYS A 527 19.78 36.98 31.85
CA LYS A 527 18.43 37.55 31.62
C LYS A 527 17.37 36.50 31.40
N SER A 528 17.74 35.32 30.84
CA SER A 528 16.82 34.20 30.60
C SER A 528 16.83 33.27 31.82
N ARG A 529 15.93 33.51 32.75
CA ARG A 529 15.81 32.76 33.99
C ARG A 529 14.66 31.78 33.94
N PHE A 530 14.87 30.55 34.46
CA PHE A 530 13.84 29.52 34.60
C PHE A 530 13.83 29.03 36.04
N TRP A 531 12.67 28.91 36.65
CA TRP A 531 12.59 28.28 37.96
C TRP A 531 12.31 26.76 37.78
N VAL A 532 12.92 25.99 38.69
CA VAL A 532 12.65 24.55 38.88
C VAL A 532 12.24 24.38 40.32
N GLU A 533 11.04 23.90 40.54
CA GLU A 533 10.51 23.60 41.88
C GLU A 533 10.72 22.11 42.14
N TYR A 534 11.29 21.81 43.27
CA TYR A 534 11.54 20.47 43.78
C TYR A 534 10.89 20.31 45.13
N THR A 535 10.03 19.32 45.26
CA THR A 535 9.36 18.98 46.55
C THR A 535 9.77 17.57 46.93
N PRO A 536 10.69 17.39 47.87
CA PRO A 536 11.06 16.10 48.43
C PRO A 536 9.96 15.67 49.41
N VAL A 537 9.10 14.73 49.02
CA VAL A 537 8.06 14.16 49.88
C VAL A 537 8.25 12.66 49.96
N ASN A 538 8.16 12.08 51.14
CA ASN A 538 8.42 10.68 51.44
C ASN A 538 7.64 9.64 50.63
N SER A 539 6.67 10.07 49.78
CA SER A 539 5.89 9.19 48.88
C SER A 539 5.49 9.82 47.54
N ALA A 540 5.71 11.12 47.32
CA ALA A 540 5.31 11.80 46.07
C ALA A 540 6.27 12.94 45.72
N GLU A 541 7.51 12.57 45.37
CA GLU A 541 8.47 13.52 44.81
C GLU A 541 7.89 14.22 43.57
N THR A 542 7.86 15.55 43.56
CA THR A 542 7.41 16.33 42.41
C THR A 542 8.48 17.32 41.95
N ILE A 543 8.68 17.35 40.62
CA ILE A 543 9.64 18.26 39.99
C ILE A 543 8.94 18.99 38.85
N ARG A 544 8.87 20.31 38.90
CA ARG A 544 8.26 21.17 37.92
C ARG A 544 9.24 22.21 37.38
N CYS A 545 9.11 22.61 36.14
CA CYS A 545 9.92 23.66 35.53
C CYS A 545 9.08 24.65 34.75
N SER A 546 9.37 25.94 34.92
CA SER A 546 8.70 27.05 34.21
C SER A 546 8.82 26.97 32.69
N CYS A 547 9.78 26.22 32.14
CA CYS A 547 9.89 26.01 30.70
C CYS A 547 8.78 25.10 30.13
N ARG A 548 8.00 24.41 30.97
CA ARG A 548 6.86 23.54 30.63
C ARG A 548 7.16 22.45 29.60
N ARG A 549 8.46 22.05 29.48
CA ARG A 549 8.83 21.01 28.50
C ARG A 549 8.22 19.65 28.86
N MET A 550 8.17 19.31 30.13
CA MET A 550 7.55 18.06 30.60
C MET A 550 6.09 18.02 30.22
N ILE A 551 5.33 19.10 30.38
CA ILE A 551 3.93 19.21 29.98
C ILE A 551 3.81 19.03 28.45
N ARG A 552 4.60 19.77 27.66
CA ARG A 552 4.46 19.80 26.19
C ARG A 552 5.04 18.59 25.47
N LYS A 553 6.11 17.97 25.99
CA LYS A 553 6.85 16.90 25.33
C LYS A 553 6.87 15.60 26.10
N GLY A 554 6.51 15.61 27.38
CA GLY A 554 6.57 14.45 28.26
C GLY A 554 7.97 14.00 28.65
N LEU A 555 8.99 14.83 28.44
CA LEU A 555 10.39 14.54 28.78
C LEU A 555 10.99 15.65 29.62
N PRO A 556 11.83 15.33 30.66
CA PRO A 556 12.50 16.31 31.45
C PRO A 556 13.39 17.24 30.62
N CYS A 557 13.56 18.45 31.09
CA CYS A 557 14.34 19.47 30.40
C CYS A 557 15.75 19.63 31.03
N LYS A 558 16.63 20.29 30.29
CA LYS A 558 17.98 20.62 30.76
C LYS A 558 18.01 21.36 32.12
N HIS A 559 17.00 22.19 32.46
CA HIS A 559 16.91 22.90 33.73
C HIS A 559 16.68 21.94 34.90
N ILE A 560 15.77 20.96 34.70
CA ILE A 560 15.54 19.87 35.66
C ILE A 560 16.82 19.06 35.84
N PHE A 561 17.45 18.62 34.75
CA PHE A 561 18.72 17.87 34.88
C PHE A 561 19.84 18.63 35.55
N HIS A 562 19.91 19.96 35.36
CA HIS A 562 20.88 20.79 36.04
C HIS A 562 20.65 20.81 37.56
N VAL A 563 19.40 20.89 38.02
CA VAL A 563 19.05 20.84 39.46
C VAL A 563 19.26 19.41 39.99
N LEU A 564 18.90 18.34 39.29
CA LEU A 564 19.19 16.97 39.73
C LEU A 564 20.68 16.75 39.94
N LYS A 565 21.52 17.25 39.04
CA LYS A 565 22.99 17.19 39.19
C LYS A 565 23.49 18.00 40.40
N TYR A 566 22.91 19.18 40.64
CA TYR A 566 23.24 20.00 41.82
C TYR A 566 22.89 19.29 43.12
N LEU A 567 21.77 18.56 43.14
CA LEU A 567 21.30 17.77 44.28
C LEU A 567 22.00 16.40 44.43
N ASN A 568 22.97 16.08 43.56
CA ASN A 568 23.63 14.77 43.44
C ASN A 568 22.66 13.58 43.30
N ILE A 569 21.52 13.80 42.62
CA ILE A 569 20.57 12.75 42.29
C ILE A 569 21.05 12.06 41.01
N SER A 570 21.40 10.78 41.09
CA SER A 570 21.92 9.97 39.96
C SER A 570 20.88 9.18 39.26
N GLU A 571 19.70 8.95 39.84
CA GLU A 571 18.58 8.25 39.26
C GLU A 571 17.59 9.22 38.61
N ILE A 572 16.76 8.70 37.70
CA ILE A 572 15.67 9.47 37.11
C ILE A 572 14.44 9.36 38.02
N PRO A 573 13.98 10.43 38.68
CA PRO A 573 12.81 10.42 39.52
C PRO A 573 11.56 9.88 38.77
N LYS A 574 10.77 9.03 39.44
CA LYS A 574 9.58 8.42 38.85
C LYS A 574 8.58 9.45 38.29
N CYS A 575 8.44 10.60 38.92
CA CYS A 575 7.57 11.70 38.48
C CYS A 575 7.96 12.29 37.09
N LEU A 576 9.21 12.04 36.64
CA LEU A 576 9.73 12.48 35.36
C LEU A 576 9.65 11.41 34.28
N VAL A 577 9.18 10.22 34.63
CA VAL A 577 9.08 9.07 33.70
C VAL A 577 7.63 8.87 33.28
N LEU A 578 7.32 9.15 32.02
CA LEU A 578 6.06 8.72 31.42
C LEU A 578 6.25 7.32 30.82
N VAL A 579 5.44 6.36 31.26
CA VAL A 579 5.50 4.94 30.83
C VAL A 579 5.55 4.83 29.31
N ARG A 580 4.77 5.64 28.61
CA ARG A 580 4.72 5.65 27.13
C ARG A 580 6.07 5.91 26.43
N PHE A 581 7.11 6.37 27.11
CA PHE A 581 8.44 6.62 26.54
C PHE A 581 9.49 5.60 26.99
N THR A 582 9.08 4.67 27.83
CA THR A 582 9.98 3.64 28.36
C THR A 582 10.08 2.45 27.42
N LYS A 583 11.06 1.61 27.67
CA LYS A 583 11.21 0.30 27.01
C LYS A 583 10.04 -0.61 27.35
N ASP A 584 9.46 -0.45 28.54
CA ASP A 584 8.42 -1.30 29.11
C ASP A 584 7.00 -0.82 28.77
N ALA A 585 6.85 0.15 27.86
CA ALA A 585 5.54 0.74 27.52
C ALA A 585 4.51 -0.26 27.01
N ARG A 586 4.96 -1.44 26.58
CA ARG A 586 4.13 -2.54 26.02
C ARG A 586 4.22 -3.84 26.87
N LEU A 587 4.74 -3.81 28.07
CA LEU A 587 4.79 -4.99 28.92
C LEU A 587 3.38 -5.47 29.28
N GLY A 588 3.10 -6.75 28.98
CA GLY A 588 1.80 -7.38 29.22
C GLY A 588 0.85 -7.43 28.03
N LEU A 589 1.20 -6.87 26.88
CA LEU A 589 0.41 -7.00 25.65
C LEU A 589 0.58 -8.39 25.01
N PRO A 590 -0.48 -8.96 24.41
CA PRO A 590 -0.37 -10.21 23.66
C PRO A 590 0.62 -10.07 22.50
N ALA A 591 1.33 -11.17 22.19
CA ALA A 591 2.28 -11.21 21.07
C ALA A 591 1.61 -10.75 19.78
N ARG A 592 2.30 -9.89 19.03
CA ARG A 592 1.82 -9.38 17.74
C ARG A 592 1.59 -10.50 16.75
N ARG A 593 0.33 -10.74 16.38
CA ARG A 593 -0.02 -11.68 15.31
C ARG A 593 -0.05 -10.94 13.98
N THR A 594 1.08 -10.89 13.30
CA THR A 594 1.21 -10.28 11.96
C THR A 594 0.59 -11.14 10.85
N SER A 595 0.35 -12.43 11.10
CA SER A 595 -0.10 -13.40 10.09
C SER A 595 -1.58 -13.28 9.69
N ASP A 596 -2.41 -12.64 10.51
CA ASP A 596 -3.87 -12.63 10.29
C ASP A 596 -4.32 -11.55 9.29
N LEU A 597 -3.51 -10.53 9.05
CA LEU A 597 -3.84 -9.41 8.15
C LEU A 597 -3.70 -9.75 6.66
N LEU A 598 -2.81 -10.67 6.29
CA LEU A 598 -2.52 -11.02 4.89
C LEU A 598 -3.49 -12.06 4.30
N GLY A 599 -4.58 -12.37 5.01
CA GLY A 599 -5.49 -13.50 4.76
C GLY A 599 -6.50 -13.37 3.63
N PHE A 600 -6.58 -12.28 2.87
CA PHE A 600 -7.67 -12.08 1.89
C PHE A 600 -7.28 -12.26 0.42
N GLY A 601 -8.09 -13.04 -0.27
CA GLY A 601 -8.11 -13.19 -1.74
C GLY A 601 -7.78 -14.58 -2.30
N TRP A 602 -7.49 -15.61 -1.47
CA TRP A 602 -7.03 -16.92 -1.96
C TRP A 602 -7.59 -18.05 -1.14
N THR A 603 -7.80 -19.18 -1.80
CA THR A 603 -8.08 -20.47 -1.19
C THR A 603 -7.40 -20.62 0.17
N GLY A 604 -8.13 -20.91 1.19
CA GLY A 604 -7.83 -21.13 2.61
C GLY A 604 -6.45 -20.74 3.18
N ALA A 605 -6.44 -20.02 4.28
CA ALA A 605 -5.20 -19.67 5.02
C ALA A 605 -4.31 -20.90 5.29
N ALA A 606 -4.91 -22.10 5.47
CA ALA A 606 -4.22 -23.36 5.67
C ALA A 606 -3.44 -23.82 4.42
N GLU A 607 -3.98 -23.64 3.21
CA GLU A 607 -3.29 -24.03 1.96
C GLU A 607 -2.09 -23.13 1.68
N ARG A 608 -2.20 -21.83 1.98
CA ARG A 608 -1.06 -20.90 1.85
C ARG A 608 0.04 -21.18 2.85
N MET A 609 -0.33 -21.52 4.09
CA MET A 609 0.66 -21.87 5.10
C MET A 609 1.44 -23.13 4.69
N LYS A 610 0.74 -24.14 4.17
CA LYS A 610 1.35 -25.35 3.60
C LYS A 610 2.23 -25.00 2.39
N TYR A 611 1.74 -24.18 1.45
CA TYR A 611 2.52 -23.75 0.29
C TYR A 611 3.77 -22.98 0.71
N SER A 612 3.68 -22.05 1.66
CA SER A 612 4.81 -21.28 2.17
C SER A 612 5.87 -22.18 2.81
N GLN A 613 5.47 -23.12 3.67
CA GLN A 613 6.38 -24.07 4.31
C GLN A 613 7.11 -24.94 3.29
N VAL A 614 6.37 -25.53 2.35
CA VAL A 614 6.96 -26.39 1.32
C VAL A 614 7.80 -25.60 0.34
N SER A 615 7.44 -24.35 0.02
CA SER A 615 8.22 -23.49 -0.87
C SER A 615 9.62 -23.16 -0.32
N VAL A 616 9.71 -22.92 1.00
CA VAL A 616 11.02 -22.70 1.66
C VAL A 616 11.87 -23.96 1.57
N LEU A 617 11.32 -25.12 1.97
CA LEU A 617 12.03 -26.41 1.91
C LEU A 617 12.45 -26.77 0.50
N ALA A 618 11.59 -26.53 -0.51
CA ALA A 618 11.92 -26.77 -1.91
C ALA A 618 13.05 -25.86 -2.38
N SER A 619 13.07 -24.59 -1.96
CA SER A 619 14.15 -23.66 -2.31
C SER A 619 15.48 -24.05 -1.67
N GLU A 620 15.47 -24.48 -0.42
CA GLU A 620 16.67 -25.01 0.27
C GLU A 620 17.18 -26.29 -0.39
N ALA A 621 16.27 -27.21 -0.71
CA ALA A 621 16.62 -28.46 -1.39
C ALA A 621 17.21 -28.21 -2.79
N MET A 622 16.61 -27.31 -3.58
CA MET A 622 17.14 -26.90 -4.88
C MET A 622 18.54 -26.29 -4.75
N HIS A 623 18.73 -25.36 -3.78
CA HIS A 623 20.03 -24.74 -3.57
C HIS A 623 21.11 -25.74 -3.14
N ALA A 624 20.77 -26.70 -2.30
CA ALA A 624 21.68 -27.77 -1.89
C ALA A 624 22.01 -28.73 -3.05
N ALA A 625 20.96 -29.14 -3.80
CA ALA A 625 21.12 -30.08 -4.91
C ALA A 625 21.94 -29.50 -6.08
N CYS A 626 21.84 -28.20 -6.38
CA CYS A 626 22.64 -27.56 -7.43
C CYS A 626 24.14 -27.68 -7.26
N LYS A 627 24.63 -27.98 -6.04
CA LYS A 627 26.07 -28.15 -5.74
C LYS A 627 26.57 -29.59 -5.92
N HIS A 628 25.66 -30.55 -6.07
CA HIS A 628 25.98 -31.99 -6.12
C HIS A 628 25.17 -32.68 -7.22
N PRO A 629 25.78 -33.12 -8.33
CA PRO A 629 25.08 -33.72 -9.47
C PRO A 629 24.16 -34.88 -9.09
N THR A 630 24.59 -35.77 -8.22
CA THR A 630 23.80 -36.94 -7.78
C THR A 630 22.53 -36.53 -6.98
N LEU A 631 22.62 -35.50 -6.13
CA LEU A 631 21.47 -34.97 -5.40
C LEU A 631 20.52 -34.23 -6.32
N TRP A 632 21.03 -33.62 -7.38
CA TRP A 632 20.23 -32.96 -8.39
C TRP A 632 19.29 -33.92 -9.12
N ASP A 633 19.84 -35.06 -9.58
CA ASP A 633 19.06 -36.09 -10.26
C ASP A 633 18.03 -36.72 -9.35
N GLN A 634 18.37 -37.01 -8.08
CA GLN A 634 17.42 -37.49 -7.07
C GLN A 634 16.31 -36.53 -6.78
N LEU A 635 16.61 -35.23 -6.66
CA LEU A 635 15.61 -34.20 -6.43
C LEU A 635 14.66 -34.06 -7.61
N GLN A 636 15.21 -34.06 -8.85
CA GLN A 636 14.40 -34.01 -10.06
C GLN A 636 13.43 -35.19 -10.15
N GLU A 637 13.89 -36.41 -9.88
CA GLU A 637 13.07 -37.62 -9.93
C GLU A 637 11.97 -37.59 -8.85
N SER A 638 12.32 -37.17 -7.63
CA SER A 638 11.35 -37.00 -6.54
C SER A 638 10.26 -35.99 -6.89
N LEU A 639 10.63 -34.84 -7.45
CA LEU A 639 9.67 -33.81 -7.87
C LEU A 639 8.78 -34.29 -9.03
N LYS A 640 9.33 -34.99 -10.03
CA LYS A 640 8.54 -35.59 -11.13
C LYS A 640 7.54 -36.61 -10.60
N THR A 641 7.93 -37.45 -9.64
CA THR A 641 7.07 -38.44 -9.01
C THR A 641 5.90 -37.78 -8.26
N VAL A 642 6.16 -36.71 -7.51
CA VAL A 642 5.09 -35.97 -6.80
C VAL A 642 4.15 -35.32 -7.81
N ILE A 643 4.65 -34.72 -8.91
CA ILE A 643 3.82 -34.12 -9.96
C ILE A 643 2.97 -35.17 -10.66
N ALA A 644 3.51 -36.35 -10.99
CA ALA A 644 2.76 -37.44 -11.61
C ALA A 644 1.62 -37.94 -10.72
N LYS A 645 1.90 -38.18 -9.43
CA LYS A 645 0.87 -38.56 -8.45
C LYS A 645 -0.22 -37.47 -8.29
N SER A 646 0.14 -36.21 -8.32
CA SER A 646 -0.82 -35.10 -8.28
C SER A 646 -1.82 -35.16 -9.45
N HIS A 647 -1.35 -35.46 -10.66
CA HIS A 647 -2.22 -35.64 -11.83
C HIS A 647 -3.18 -36.83 -11.70
N GLU A 648 -2.75 -37.91 -11.07
CA GLU A 648 -3.62 -39.07 -10.77
C GLU A 648 -4.73 -38.69 -9.77
N TYR A 649 -4.38 -37.96 -8.71
CA TYR A 649 -5.36 -37.46 -7.73
C TYR A 649 -6.34 -36.46 -8.32
N ASP A 650 -5.90 -35.57 -9.23
CA ASP A 650 -6.78 -34.63 -9.91
C ASP A 650 -7.79 -35.32 -10.84
N GLN A 651 -7.37 -36.37 -11.56
CA GLN A 651 -8.25 -37.21 -12.37
C GLN A 651 -9.28 -37.96 -11.51
N LEU A 652 -8.90 -38.46 -10.33
CA LEU A 652 -9.81 -39.07 -9.36
C LEU A 652 -10.81 -38.05 -8.78
N LYS A 653 -10.38 -36.82 -8.53
CA LYS A 653 -11.21 -35.73 -8.02
C LYS A 653 -12.22 -35.20 -9.04
N GLU A 654 -11.86 -35.07 -10.32
CA GLU A 654 -12.77 -34.71 -11.38
C GLU A 654 -13.92 -35.71 -11.55
N ASN A 655 -13.66 -36.98 -11.27
CA ASN A 655 -14.68 -38.03 -11.26
C ASN A 655 -15.60 -37.99 -10.02
N LEU A 656 -15.14 -37.39 -8.91
CA LEU A 656 -15.90 -37.29 -7.65
C LEU A 656 -16.60 -35.91 -7.45
N SER A 657 -16.12 -34.83 -8.10
CA SER A 657 -16.57 -33.46 -7.80
C SER A 657 -17.66 -32.89 -8.69
N LYS A 658 -18.59 -33.73 -9.18
CA LYS A 658 -19.87 -33.23 -9.73
C LYS A 658 -20.83 -32.70 -8.64
N LYS A 659 -20.41 -32.59 -7.38
CA LYS A 659 -21.22 -32.08 -6.28
C LYS A 659 -20.35 -31.41 -5.20
N THR A 660 -19.86 -30.23 -5.46
CA THR A 660 -19.59 -29.27 -4.37
C THR A 660 -19.71 -27.86 -4.92
N ALA A 661 -20.62 -27.15 -4.28
CA ALA A 661 -20.96 -25.76 -4.59
C ALA A 661 -19.76 -24.81 -4.48
N ASP A 662 -19.73 -23.86 -5.38
CA ASP A 662 -18.92 -22.65 -5.30
C ASP A 662 -18.91 -22.08 -3.88
N LEU A 663 -17.72 -21.89 -3.32
CA LEU A 663 -17.48 -20.97 -2.22
C LEU A 663 -17.74 -19.56 -2.76
N SER A 664 -19.01 -19.18 -2.74
CA SER A 664 -19.48 -17.86 -3.08
C SER A 664 -18.77 -16.82 -2.20
N THR A 665 -18.17 -15.87 -2.86
CA THR A 665 -17.77 -14.53 -2.46
C THR A 665 -18.25 -14.09 -1.08
N CYS A 666 -17.32 -13.60 -0.24
CA CYS A 666 -17.58 -12.94 1.04
C CYS A 666 -18.41 -11.64 0.93
N ALA A 667 -18.94 -11.32 -0.25
CA ALA A 667 -19.67 -10.08 -0.45
C ALA A 667 -21.02 -10.09 0.30
N ILE A 668 -21.32 -9.01 0.99
CA ILE A 668 -22.62 -8.73 1.59
C ILE A 668 -23.38 -7.84 0.62
N GLU A 669 -24.41 -8.39 -0.01
CA GLU A 669 -25.23 -7.69 -1.02
C GLU A 669 -26.37 -6.89 -0.39
N TYR A 670 -26.88 -7.37 0.75
CA TYR A 670 -28.04 -6.78 1.42
C TYR A 670 -27.72 -6.60 2.90
N VAL A 671 -28.13 -5.48 3.45
CA VAL A 671 -27.95 -5.13 4.87
C VAL A 671 -29.24 -4.52 5.42
N ASP A 672 -29.44 -4.65 6.74
CA ASP A 672 -30.49 -3.94 7.48
C ASP A 672 -30.02 -2.48 7.66
N ASP A 673 -30.84 -1.51 7.29
CA ASP A 673 -30.58 -0.07 7.41
C ASP A 673 -30.68 0.45 8.87
N GLY A 674 -31.04 -0.43 9.81
CA GLY A 674 -31.28 -0.09 11.22
C GLY A 674 -32.73 0.34 11.51
N GLU A 675 -33.60 0.43 10.50
CA GLU A 675 -35.04 0.65 10.59
C GLU A 675 -35.85 -0.61 10.22
N GLY A 676 -35.14 -1.73 9.98
CA GLY A 676 -35.71 -3.03 9.65
C GLY A 676 -35.95 -3.25 8.14
N ASN A 677 -35.46 -2.34 7.27
CA ASN A 677 -35.54 -2.51 5.83
C ASN A 677 -34.26 -3.17 5.31
N ILE A 678 -34.40 -4.13 4.39
CA ILE A 678 -33.27 -4.76 3.71
C ILE A 678 -32.90 -3.91 2.48
N VAL A 679 -31.72 -3.31 2.51
CA VAL A 679 -31.21 -2.43 1.44
C VAL A 679 -30.08 -3.14 0.69
N GLU A 680 -30.10 -3.07 -0.65
CA GLU A 680 -29.01 -3.56 -1.50
C GLU A 680 -27.79 -2.63 -1.41
N VAL A 681 -26.60 -3.22 -1.29
CA VAL A 681 -25.34 -2.46 -1.17
C VAL A 681 -24.82 -2.10 -2.55
N HIS A 682 -24.74 -0.82 -2.85
CA HIS A 682 -24.23 -0.27 -4.11
C HIS A 682 -22.83 0.36 -3.93
N ASP A 683 -22.07 0.37 -5.02
CA ASP A 683 -20.76 1.04 -5.07
C ASP A 683 -20.94 2.56 -4.87
N PRO A 684 -19.96 3.25 -4.26
CA PRO A 684 -20.02 4.69 -4.03
C PRO A 684 -20.19 5.48 -5.32
N ILE A 685 -20.94 6.58 -5.24
CA ILE A 685 -20.99 7.57 -6.31
C ILE A 685 -19.64 8.29 -6.37
N LYS A 686 -19.15 8.54 -7.59
CA LYS A 686 -17.89 9.27 -7.78
C LYS A 686 -18.04 10.71 -7.29
N VAL A 687 -17.25 11.09 -6.29
CA VAL A 687 -17.32 12.43 -5.67
C VAL A 687 -16.23 13.36 -6.20
N SER A 688 -16.55 14.65 -6.30
CA SER A 688 -15.61 15.71 -6.60
C SER A 688 -15.21 16.39 -5.30
N THR A 689 -13.98 16.14 -4.82
CA THR A 689 -13.47 16.67 -3.56
C THR A 689 -12.76 18.02 -3.70
N LYS A 690 -12.71 18.81 -2.62
CA LYS A 690 -11.92 20.05 -2.52
C LYS A 690 -10.44 19.73 -2.76
N GLY A 691 -9.89 20.11 -3.90
CA GLY A 691 -8.52 19.78 -4.31
C GLY A 691 -8.45 18.83 -5.50
N ALA A 692 -9.57 18.25 -5.94
CA ALA A 692 -9.68 17.81 -7.32
C ALA A 692 -9.54 19.09 -8.18
N THR A 693 -8.37 19.28 -8.80
CA THR A 693 -8.27 20.24 -9.90
C THR A 693 -9.42 19.92 -10.84
N LYS A 694 -10.32 20.90 -11.08
CA LYS A 694 -11.28 20.82 -12.19
C LYS A 694 -10.53 20.24 -13.34
N VAL A 695 -10.99 19.13 -13.89
CA VAL A 695 -10.43 18.59 -15.13
C VAL A 695 -10.59 19.71 -16.12
N ASP A 696 -9.46 20.32 -16.48
CA ASP A 696 -9.45 21.39 -17.47
C ASP A 696 -9.79 20.70 -18.78
N GLU A 697 -11.03 20.83 -19.24
CA GLU A 697 -11.52 20.26 -20.49
C GLU A 697 -10.65 20.70 -21.69
N ASN A 698 -9.88 21.77 -21.51
CA ASN A 698 -8.89 22.32 -22.45
C ASN A 698 -7.47 21.76 -22.21
N ARG A 699 -7.28 20.69 -21.45
CA ARG A 699 -5.96 20.15 -21.17
C ARG A 699 -5.31 19.61 -22.44
N PRO A 700 -4.09 20.08 -22.81
CA PRO A 700 -3.43 19.61 -24.01
C PRO A 700 -3.23 18.10 -23.99
N MET A 701 -3.59 17.44 -25.07
CA MET A 701 -3.43 16.00 -25.23
C MET A 701 -2.06 15.65 -25.81
N SER A 702 -1.48 14.56 -25.38
CA SER A 702 -0.28 14.00 -26.00
C SER A 702 -0.60 13.44 -27.38
N LYS A 703 0.40 13.20 -28.24
CA LYS A 703 0.21 12.54 -29.54
C LYS A 703 -0.45 11.17 -29.47
N ASN A 704 -0.46 10.53 -28.29
CA ASN A 704 -1.06 9.21 -28.03
C ASN A 704 -2.45 9.30 -27.38
N GLY A 705 -3.11 10.48 -27.41
CA GLY A 705 -4.48 10.64 -26.92
C GLY A 705 -4.63 10.60 -25.38
N ARG A 706 -3.56 10.74 -24.61
CA ARG A 706 -3.63 10.91 -23.14
C ARG A 706 -3.46 12.38 -22.74
N PRO A 707 -4.12 12.86 -21.68
CA PRO A 707 -3.86 14.18 -21.12
C PRO A 707 -2.39 14.29 -20.64
N LEU A 708 -1.70 15.37 -20.99
CA LEU A 708 -0.34 15.63 -20.51
C LEU A 708 -0.34 15.85 -18.98
N SER A 709 0.68 15.35 -18.26
CA SER A 709 0.82 15.62 -16.83
C SER A 709 1.09 17.10 -16.56
N TYR A 710 0.78 17.59 -15.35
CA TYR A 710 1.07 18.98 -14.99
C TYR A 710 2.56 19.33 -15.10
N ASP A 711 3.44 18.37 -14.86
CA ASP A 711 4.88 18.54 -15.00
C ASP A 711 5.30 18.60 -16.48
N GLU A 712 4.67 17.82 -17.34
CA GLU A 712 4.87 17.88 -18.79
C GLU A 712 4.40 19.21 -19.40
N ILE A 713 3.35 19.82 -18.84
CA ILE A 713 2.82 21.12 -19.29
C ILE A 713 3.68 22.29 -18.77
N ARG A 714 4.23 22.19 -17.57
CA ARG A 714 5.03 23.25 -16.92
C ARG A 714 6.47 23.34 -17.40
N ILE A 715 7.04 22.27 -17.95
CA ILE A 715 8.43 22.29 -18.47
C ILE A 715 8.46 23.10 -19.75
N ARG A 716 8.90 24.34 -19.62
CA ARG A 716 9.20 25.22 -20.78
C ARG A 716 10.65 25.02 -21.18
N CYS A 717 10.88 24.64 -22.43
CA CYS A 717 12.24 24.47 -22.96
C CYS A 717 13.06 25.75 -22.85
N GLY A 718 14.21 25.69 -22.19
CA GLY A 718 15.10 26.85 -22.04
C GLY A 718 15.66 27.39 -23.36
N ALA A 719 15.65 26.59 -24.42
CA ALA A 719 16.15 26.99 -25.74
C ALA A 719 15.04 27.52 -26.67
N CYS A 720 14.00 26.72 -26.95
CA CYS A 720 12.94 27.08 -27.92
C CYS A 720 11.68 27.68 -27.27
N LYS A 721 11.65 27.85 -25.94
CA LYS A 721 10.53 28.39 -25.14
C LYS A 721 9.20 27.60 -25.22
N LEU A 722 9.13 26.50 -25.95
CA LEU A 722 7.93 25.65 -26.07
C LEU A 722 7.77 24.76 -24.82
N LEU A 723 6.53 24.41 -24.52
CA LEU A 723 6.17 23.58 -23.40
C LEU A 723 6.31 22.06 -23.69
N GLY A 724 6.45 21.24 -22.67
CA GLY A 724 6.41 19.78 -22.76
C GLY A 724 7.76 19.10 -23.06
N HIS A 725 8.88 19.82 -23.01
CA HIS A 725 10.22 19.22 -23.14
C HIS A 725 11.33 20.13 -22.58
N THR A 726 12.49 19.52 -22.31
CA THR A 726 13.68 20.25 -21.84
C THR A 726 14.65 20.61 -23.00
N LYS A 727 15.61 21.51 -22.77
CA LYS A 727 16.66 21.89 -23.73
C LYS A 727 17.44 20.67 -24.29
N ARG A 728 17.58 19.59 -23.50
CA ARG A 728 18.32 18.36 -23.90
C ARG A 728 17.45 17.33 -24.61
N SER A 729 16.16 17.55 -24.73
CA SER A 729 15.23 16.59 -25.35
C SER A 729 15.40 16.56 -26.86
N LYS A 730 15.39 15.37 -27.47
CA LYS A 730 15.32 15.16 -28.93
C LYS A 730 14.08 15.82 -29.57
N LYS A 731 13.10 16.23 -28.78
CA LYS A 731 11.88 16.95 -29.20
C LYS A 731 12.14 18.47 -29.39
N CYS A 732 13.28 19.00 -28.98
CA CYS A 732 13.58 20.43 -29.12
C CYS A 732 13.99 20.75 -30.56
N LYS A 733 13.23 21.63 -31.24
CA LYS A 733 13.50 22.03 -32.62
C LYS A 733 14.87 22.70 -32.82
N LEU A 734 15.45 23.28 -31.77
CA LEU A 734 16.77 23.91 -31.78
C LEU A 734 17.93 22.95 -31.43
N ASN A 735 17.63 21.68 -31.15
CA ASN A 735 18.63 20.65 -30.83
C ASN A 735 18.86 19.67 -31.99
N LYS A 736 18.45 20.03 -33.20
CA LYS A 736 18.83 19.35 -34.44
C LYS A 736 20.15 19.94 -34.95
N LYS A 737 21.25 19.43 -34.44
CA LYS A 737 22.54 19.35 -35.09
C LYS A 737 23.10 17.96 -34.87
#